data_b612ae2d01a115805a61963499396d37
#
_entry.id   b612ae2d01a115805a61963499396d37
#
_cell.length_a   1.000
_cell.length_b   1.000
_cell.length_c   1.000
_cell.angle_alpha   90.00
_cell.angle_beta   90.00
_cell.angle_gamma   90.00
#
_symmetry.space_group_name_H-M   'P 1'
#
loop_
_entity.id
_entity.type
_entity.pdbx_description
1 polymer ?
#
loop_
_entity_poly.entity_id
_entity_poly.type
_entity_poly.pdbx_seq_one_letter_code
_entity_poly.pdbx_strand_id
1 'polypeptide(L)'
;MADLLYLPKKASSLKIPAWLMDKLASLGLTMPLSCEALHIMDGSSYTYSSYKAQQQLGWSAGYPKEEFIEYVSHLATQLSSAKKGCSMKTKHLSCQWGHVTLSLESAQLLSVKGNSDNAVFFGQGYGTAKLRLWQLDLSRRVASGRLSEIMGNGALRTDVFQRRLGLVELAERATNIDCAAPTHSWQAMQYQHIQAYTAGINQALSEMKVLPIECLLLHYRPEIFSISDSYLLGQLKYFINSAWQYELFHTRIANRLTPKQHQQLLATFSHEGHQIPPLPLNENGDWHQEVVKALKDGLKGLQYLGLASPDTGSNVIAISGSLTQSGKPLLATDPHMGHVNPNFNLLCRLESDEGLNVVGSHFPGSPGIIVGRNNHAAWGMVGIMADNQDLFWGKLDLENEQVETASGNLPLTKNIHEIKLKNGKSHSFTTYSFAQGRLVSEKNGYGMFLRWPALDDPSGDITFYQLAKCQDWPSFRDALKHVKNSPMMVGYADIHGDIGLQTMGYIPKRHQQIGSLVLSLTEPQHQWLGYVPFDELPCEHNPERGYTLYANQYSESLFTGKVALSNRWHPPSRSRRIEALIQHTDQHTTETLTAIQDDKTDYFAQQAKHFLLPFVPEDKMLSQWDGNTENIQASRLLDVWFQHLTDKLLGKVLKRGSRTLYTDFWPSCRWSILNILQHHIEDWQHEADALPDLIRECYATALVASQKMAHPQVEFQHSIKKPIWLNKLLTGRFPYQGGNRETVHATRQNADFLTQSQAGKNKSIKTKPYTFGPGFKLISNLANRGECVYLINTPAKGSPFFWQLRKTLNDWQAGKRKTTRLANKQNNNE
;
A
#
# COMPACT_ATOMS: atom_id res chain seq x y z
N MET A 1 28.32 -2.30 -16.58
CA MET A 1 27.97 -1.79 -15.23
C MET A 1 27.24 -0.47 -15.28
N ALA A 2 27.57 0.50 -16.13
CA ALA A 2 26.70 1.64 -16.37
C ALA A 2 25.29 1.21 -16.83
N ASP A 3 25.19 0.20 -17.68
CA ASP A 3 23.92 -0.42 -18.08
C ASP A 3 23.36 -1.35 -17.01
N LEU A 4 24.18 -1.93 -16.15
CA LEU A 4 23.77 -2.77 -15.01
C LEU A 4 23.29 -1.97 -13.80
N LEU A 5 23.81 -0.74 -13.61
CA LEU A 5 23.41 0.16 -12.53
C LEU A 5 22.47 1.27 -13.01
N TYR A 6 22.11 1.29 -14.32
CA TYR A 6 21.35 2.38 -14.91
C TYR A 6 21.91 3.77 -14.57
N LEU A 7 23.24 3.86 -14.44
CA LEU A 7 23.90 5.15 -14.28
C LEU A 7 23.76 5.94 -15.60
N PRO A 8 23.35 7.19 -15.56
CA PRO A 8 23.26 7.98 -16.78
C PRO A 8 24.65 8.08 -17.43
N LYS A 9 24.73 7.92 -18.76
CA LYS A 9 25.98 8.05 -19.56
C LYS A 9 26.76 9.36 -19.33
N LYS A 10 26.26 10.29 -18.53
CA LYS A 10 26.86 11.54 -18.09
C LYS A 10 27.20 11.58 -16.59
N ALA A 11 27.26 10.45 -15.89
CA ALA A 11 27.72 10.43 -14.50
C ALA A 11 29.27 10.50 -14.42
N SER A 12 29.85 11.50 -15.07
CA SER A 12 31.31 11.79 -15.05
C SER A 12 31.78 12.44 -13.73
N SER A 13 30.97 12.41 -12.65
CA SER A 13 31.32 13.06 -11.39
C SER A 13 31.15 12.22 -10.12
N LEU A 14 30.90 10.92 -10.22
CA LEU A 14 30.94 10.05 -9.04
C LEU A 14 32.38 9.55 -8.82
N LYS A 15 33.15 10.25 -8.01
CA LYS A 15 34.50 9.85 -7.60
C LYS A 15 34.42 8.74 -6.58
N ILE A 16 34.59 7.48 -7.02
CA ILE A 16 34.74 6.33 -6.13
C ILE A 16 36.25 6.24 -5.78
N PRO A 17 36.63 6.21 -4.48
CA PRO A 17 38.01 6.09 -4.09
C PRO A 17 38.70 4.85 -4.67
N ALA A 18 39.94 4.96 -5.15
CA ALA A 18 40.69 3.87 -5.80
C ALA A 18 40.75 2.60 -4.91
N TRP A 19 40.99 2.74 -3.61
CA TRP A 19 41.04 1.63 -2.65
C TRP A 19 39.68 0.84 -2.58
N LEU A 20 38.55 1.52 -2.81
CA LEU A 20 37.24 0.87 -2.85
C LEU A 20 37.09 0.07 -4.15
N MET A 21 37.67 0.56 -5.24
CA MET A 21 37.70 -0.12 -6.52
C MET A 21 38.55 -1.40 -6.47
N ASP A 22 39.74 -1.32 -5.86
CA ASP A 22 40.62 -2.47 -5.67
C ASP A 22 39.96 -3.57 -4.81
N LYS A 23 39.24 -3.15 -3.78
CA LYS A 23 38.51 -4.09 -2.90
C LYS A 23 37.30 -4.69 -3.60
N LEU A 24 36.58 -3.95 -4.44
CA LEU A 24 35.50 -4.47 -5.30
C LEU A 24 36.03 -5.42 -6.38
N ALA A 25 37.17 -5.10 -6.97
CA ALA A 25 37.87 -5.96 -7.95
C ALA A 25 38.37 -7.27 -7.31
N SER A 26 38.92 -7.23 -6.11
CA SER A 26 39.37 -8.42 -5.36
C SER A 26 38.23 -9.36 -5.00
N LEU A 27 36.98 -8.88 -5.05
CA LEU A 27 35.76 -9.64 -4.85
C LEU A 27 35.17 -10.19 -6.16
N GLY A 28 35.87 -10.03 -7.28
CA GLY A 28 35.42 -10.47 -8.61
C GLY A 28 34.28 -9.61 -9.16
N LEU A 29 34.07 -8.41 -8.63
CA LEU A 29 33.17 -7.39 -9.14
C LEU A 29 33.95 -6.50 -10.10
N THR A 30 34.09 -6.90 -11.35
CA THR A 30 34.74 -6.08 -12.38
C THR A 30 33.81 -4.94 -12.76
N MET A 31 34.25 -3.71 -12.46
CA MET A 31 33.60 -2.48 -12.93
C MET A 31 34.24 -2.09 -14.28
N PRO A 32 33.47 -1.95 -15.37
CA PRO A 32 34.01 -1.42 -16.61
C PRO A 32 34.12 0.11 -16.49
N LEU A 33 35.10 0.57 -15.71
CA LEU A 33 35.56 1.95 -15.74
C LEU A 33 36.77 2.02 -16.67
N SER A 34 36.74 2.94 -17.63
CA SER A 34 37.93 3.17 -18.48
C SER A 34 39.11 3.63 -17.63
N CYS A 35 40.34 3.26 -18.01
CA CYS A 35 41.56 3.73 -17.35
C CYS A 35 41.64 5.27 -17.24
N GLU A 36 40.97 6.02 -18.12
CA GLU A 36 40.86 7.47 -18.07
C GLU A 36 40.02 7.96 -16.88
N ALA A 37 38.98 7.24 -16.48
CA ALA A 37 38.18 7.58 -15.28
C ALA A 37 38.97 7.37 -13.98
N LEU A 38 39.92 6.42 -13.98
CA LEU A 38 40.79 6.15 -12.84
C LEU A 38 41.91 7.19 -12.72
N HIS A 39 42.48 7.70 -13.85
CA HIS A 39 43.53 8.72 -13.85
C HIS A 39 43.07 10.10 -13.37
N ILE A 40 41.80 10.45 -13.59
CA ILE A 40 41.19 11.69 -13.09
C ILE A 40 41.05 11.66 -11.54
N MET A 41 41.10 10.50 -10.92
CA MET A 41 40.94 10.33 -9.47
C MET A 41 42.24 10.50 -8.68
N ASP A 42 43.41 10.50 -9.32
CA ASP A 42 44.71 10.42 -8.64
C ASP A 42 45.49 11.75 -8.49
N GLY A 43 44.93 12.88 -8.82
CA GLY A 43 45.80 14.07 -8.84
C GLY A 43 45.21 15.45 -8.59
N SER A 44 43.95 15.66 -8.36
CA SER A 44 43.45 17.01 -8.21
C SER A 44 42.60 17.24 -6.95
N SER A 45 43.13 18.05 -6.12
CA SER A 45 42.63 18.81 -4.96
C SER A 45 41.16 18.61 -4.56
N TYR A 46 41.03 18.04 -3.39
CA TYR A 46 39.77 17.79 -2.65
C TYR A 46 39.07 19.04 -2.11
N THR A 47 39.48 20.24 -2.41
CA THR A 47 38.92 21.47 -1.85
C THR A 47 37.65 21.98 -2.48
N TYR A 48 37.22 21.42 -3.61
CA TYR A 48 36.05 21.96 -4.34
C TYR A 48 34.68 21.44 -3.90
N SER A 49 34.59 20.45 -3.07
CA SER A 49 33.30 19.74 -2.89
C SER A 49 32.65 19.79 -1.51
N SER A 50 33.40 20.07 -0.43
CA SER A 50 32.81 19.99 0.92
C SER A 50 31.75 21.07 1.17
N TYR A 51 32.04 22.32 0.76
CA TYR A 51 31.09 23.43 0.95
C TYR A 51 29.83 23.30 0.08
N LYS A 52 29.98 22.87 -1.18
CA LYS A 52 28.82 22.65 -2.07
C LYS A 52 28.04 21.38 -1.72
N ALA A 53 28.73 20.37 -1.24
CA ALA A 53 28.11 19.16 -0.70
C ALA A 53 27.42 19.44 0.63
N GLN A 54 27.98 20.24 1.51
CA GLN A 54 27.32 20.71 2.74
C GLN A 54 26.07 21.53 2.46
N GLN A 55 26.14 22.47 1.52
CA GLN A 55 24.99 23.33 1.17
C GLN A 55 23.89 22.61 0.38
N GLN A 56 24.26 21.76 -0.58
CA GLN A 56 23.28 21.09 -1.45
C GLN A 56 22.80 19.72 -0.93
N LEU A 57 23.59 19.05 -0.11
CA LEU A 57 23.34 17.69 0.36
C LEU A 57 23.12 17.61 1.86
N GLY A 58 23.34 18.69 2.64
CA GLY A 58 23.35 18.66 4.09
C GLY A 58 24.42 17.72 4.65
N TRP A 59 25.49 17.47 3.89
CA TRP A 59 26.54 16.54 4.25
C TRP A 59 27.58 17.24 5.12
N SER A 60 27.78 16.76 6.35
CA SER A 60 28.91 17.15 7.19
C SER A 60 29.96 16.05 7.17
N ALA A 61 31.24 16.45 7.05
CA ALA A 61 32.39 15.54 6.94
C ALA A 61 32.76 14.84 8.27
N GLY A 62 31.78 14.47 9.08
CA GLY A 62 31.96 13.99 10.46
C GLY A 62 31.91 12.47 10.65
N TYR A 63 31.90 11.65 9.58
CA TYR A 63 32.00 10.21 9.75
C TYR A 63 33.47 9.76 9.77
N PRO A 64 33.91 9.01 10.79
CA PRO A 64 35.25 8.43 10.78
C PRO A 64 35.40 7.54 9.54
N LYS A 65 36.44 7.76 8.76
CA LYS A 65 36.80 6.98 7.58
C LYS A 65 36.82 5.47 7.88
N GLU A 66 37.22 5.14 9.10
CA GLU A 66 37.30 3.78 9.63
C GLU A 66 35.96 3.07 9.70
N GLU A 67 34.90 3.73 10.15
CA GLU A 67 33.56 3.12 10.22
C GLU A 67 32.95 2.85 8.83
N PHE A 68 33.23 3.74 7.87
CA PHE A 68 32.78 3.51 6.49
C PHE A 68 33.56 2.35 5.84
N ILE A 69 34.86 2.26 6.10
CA ILE A 69 35.71 1.15 5.62
C ILE A 69 35.28 -0.19 6.24
N GLU A 70 34.99 -0.19 7.54
CA GLU A 70 34.49 -1.38 8.23
C GLU A 70 33.14 -1.83 7.69
N TYR A 71 32.24 -0.88 7.44
CA TYR A 71 30.96 -1.15 6.79
C TYR A 71 31.11 -1.77 5.41
N VAL A 72 31.93 -1.16 4.53
CA VAL A 72 32.16 -1.69 3.17
C VAL A 72 32.84 -3.06 3.22
N SER A 73 33.71 -3.28 4.19
CA SER A 73 34.37 -4.58 4.39
C SER A 73 33.41 -5.65 4.86
N HIS A 74 32.51 -5.31 5.79
CA HIS A 74 31.44 -6.19 6.24
C HIS A 74 30.43 -6.51 5.13
N LEU A 75 30.05 -5.50 4.36
CA LEU A 75 29.20 -5.63 3.19
C LEU A 75 29.82 -6.53 2.12
N ALA A 76 31.10 -6.35 1.86
CA ALA A 76 31.87 -7.21 0.95
C ALA A 76 31.90 -8.67 1.42
N THR A 77 32.06 -8.88 2.73
CA THR A 77 32.01 -10.22 3.34
C THR A 77 30.60 -10.83 3.24
N GLN A 78 29.55 -10.04 3.47
CA GLN A 78 28.16 -10.49 3.26
C GLN A 78 27.88 -10.84 1.78
N LEU A 79 28.41 -10.06 0.83
CA LEU A 79 28.29 -10.34 -0.61
C LEU A 79 29.03 -11.60 -1.03
N SER A 80 30.19 -11.89 -0.43
CA SER A 80 30.97 -13.11 -0.71
C SER A 80 30.30 -14.36 -0.13
N SER A 81 29.73 -14.26 1.07
CA SER A 81 28.93 -15.33 1.68
C SER A 81 27.62 -15.56 0.94
N ALA A 82 27.03 -14.53 0.34
CA ALA A 82 25.83 -14.63 -0.49
C ALA A 82 26.06 -15.40 -1.80
N LYS A 83 27.29 -15.40 -2.36
CA LYS A 83 27.64 -16.27 -3.50
C LYS A 83 27.62 -17.76 -3.13
N LYS A 84 27.73 -18.12 -1.85
CA LYS A 84 27.69 -19.52 -1.36
C LYS A 84 26.30 -20.01 -0.93
N GLY A 85 25.23 -19.33 -1.35
CA GLY A 85 23.84 -19.66 -0.95
C GLY A 85 23.55 -19.10 0.45
N CYS A 86 23.07 -17.88 0.51
CA CYS A 86 22.79 -17.18 1.77
C CYS A 86 21.54 -17.73 2.44
N SER A 87 21.67 -18.83 3.20
CA SER A 87 20.82 -19.05 4.34
C SER A 87 21.34 -18.16 5.47
N MET A 88 20.48 -17.37 6.13
CA MET A 88 20.82 -16.85 7.44
C MET A 88 21.16 -18.10 8.28
N LYS A 89 22.42 -18.21 8.79
CA LYS A 89 22.78 -19.31 9.67
C LYS A 89 21.73 -19.35 10.77
N THR A 90 21.21 -20.53 11.07
CA THR A 90 20.29 -20.74 12.18
C THR A 90 20.84 -20.04 13.43
N LYS A 91 20.04 -19.20 14.05
CA LYS A 91 20.41 -18.46 15.25
C LYS A 91 19.56 -18.95 16.42
N HIS A 92 20.21 -19.37 17.49
CA HIS A 92 19.56 -19.71 18.74
C HIS A 92 19.68 -18.55 19.72
N LEU A 93 18.60 -18.18 20.38
CA LEU A 93 18.53 -17.12 21.36
C LEU A 93 17.80 -17.62 22.60
N SER A 94 18.20 -17.09 23.75
CA SER A 94 17.50 -17.25 25.03
C SER A 94 16.96 -15.88 25.46
N CYS A 95 15.75 -15.85 25.98
CA CYS A 95 15.08 -14.65 26.48
C CYS A 95 14.31 -15.00 27.77
N GLN A 96 13.74 -14.01 28.43
CA GLN A 96 12.96 -14.24 29.65
C GLN A 96 11.71 -15.12 29.46
N TRP A 97 11.24 -15.30 28.23
CA TRP A 97 10.09 -16.15 27.89
C TRP A 97 10.49 -17.55 27.40
N GLY A 98 11.80 -17.84 27.32
CA GLY A 98 12.33 -19.14 26.92
C GLY A 98 13.37 -19.10 25.83
N HIS A 99 13.37 -20.15 24.99
CA HIS A 99 14.33 -20.32 23.91
C HIS A 99 13.64 -20.17 22.54
N VAL A 100 14.35 -19.55 21.59
CA VAL A 100 13.86 -19.36 20.23
C VAL A 100 14.97 -19.63 19.21
N THR A 101 14.60 -20.27 18.12
CA THR A 101 15.46 -20.54 16.96
C THR A 101 14.93 -19.79 15.75
N LEU A 102 15.81 -19.04 15.10
CA LEU A 102 15.49 -18.29 13.88
C LEU A 102 16.29 -18.81 12.69
N SER A 103 15.65 -18.87 11.52
CA SER A 103 16.30 -19.13 10.24
C SER A 103 15.66 -18.31 9.11
N LEU A 104 16.37 -18.11 8.01
CA LEU A 104 15.85 -17.43 6.83
C LEU A 104 15.85 -18.39 5.63
N GLU A 105 14.66 -18.81 5.22
CA GLU A 105 14.50 -19.76 4.12
C GLU A 105 14.47 -19.04 2.77
N SER A 106 15.25 -19.53 1.81
CA SER A 106 15.28 -18.99 0.44
C SER A 106 15.43 -17.46 0.34
N ALA A 107 16.04 -16.81 1.36
CA ALA A 107 16.17 -15.35 1.49
C ALA A 107 14.84 -14.57 1.50
N GLN A 108 13.70 -15.22 1.74
CA GLN A 108 12.36 -14.61 1.67
C GLN A 108 11.49 -14.88 2.89
N LEU A 109 11.58 -16.04 3.53
CA LEU A 109 10.71 -16.45 4.63
C LEU A 109 11.51 -16.54 5.94
N LEU A 110 11.13 -15.75 6.93
CA LEU A 110 11.65 -15.80 8.29
C LEU A 110 10.95 -16.93 9.04
N SER A 111 11.68 -17.95 9.45
CA SER A 111 11.18 -19.04 10.30
C SER A 111 11.59 -18.80 11.74
N VAL A 112 10.62 -18.85 12.67
CA VAL A 112 10.78 -18.63 14.10
C VAL A 112 10.13 -19.79 14.84
N LYS A 113 10.92 -20.55 15.62
CA LYS A 113 10.46 -21.66 16.46
C LYS A 113 10.87 -21.42 17.90
N GLY A 114 9.95 -21.51 18.84
CA GLY A 114 10.18 -21.28 20.25
C GLY A 114 9.38 -22.23 21.15
N ASN A 115 9.75 -22.29 22.42
CA ASN A 115 9.08 -23.12 23.42
C ASN A 115 7.83 -22.46 24.03
N SER A 116 7.63 -21.15 23.83
CA SER A 116 6.40 -20.44 24.21
C SER A 116 5.97 -19.47 23.09
N ASP A 117 4.71 -19.05 23.10
CA ASP A 117 4.18 -18.06 22.17
C ASP A 117 4.94 -16.73 22.31
N ASN A 118 5.18 -16.28 23.55
CA ASN A 118 5.96 -15.06 23.80
C ASN A 118 7.42 -15.16 23.32
N ALA A 119 8.08 -16.32 23.47
CA ALA A 119 9.41 -16.54 22.90
C ALA A 119 9.40 -16.43 21.37
N VAL A 120 8.35 -16.93 20.72
CA VAL A 120 8.16 -16.80 19.27
C VAL A 120 7.97 -15.34 18.86
N PHE A 121 7.15 -14.57 19.56
CA PHE A 121 6.99 -13.13 19.28
C PHE A 121 8.29 -12.35 19.52
N PHE A 122 9.05 -12.68 20.56
CA PHE A 122 10.40 -12.14 20.74
C PHE A 122 11.29 -12.44 19.53
N GLY A 123 11.32 -13.70 19.06
CA GLY A 123 12.06 -14.10 17.87
C GLY A 123 11.62 -13.39 16.62
N GLN A 124 10.29 -13.21 16.42
CA GLN A 124 9.74 -12.45 15.30
C GLN A 124 10.23 -11.00 15.32
N GLY A 125 10.21 -10.33 16.50
CA GLY A 125 10.71 -8.97 16.67
C GLY A 125 12.21 -8.85 16.35
N TYR A 126 13.01 -9.78 16.89
CA TYR A 126 14.45 -9.85 16.61
C TYR A 126 14.74 -10.02 15.11
N GLY A 127 14.08 -10.99 14.45
CA GLY A 127 14.24 -11.27 13.03
C GLY A 127 13.79 -10.10 12.16
N THR A 128 12.65 -9.47 12.51
CA THR A 128 12.15 -8.28 11.83
C THR A 128 13.16 -7.13 11.90
N ALA A 129 13.72 -6.84 13.04
CA ALA A 129 14.72 -5.78 13.17
C ALA A 129 16.01 -6.09 12.37
N LYS A 130 16.50 -7.34 12.40
CA LYS A 130 17.67 -7.74 11.58
C LYS A 130 17.45 -7.58 10.08
N LEU A 131 16.21 -7.72 9.61
CA LEU A 131 15.84 -7.67 8.19
C LEU A 131 15.33 -6.29 7.75
N ARG A 132 14.66 -5.54 8.64
CA ARG A 132 13.79 -4.40 8.31
C ARG A 132 13.94 -3.19 9.22
N LEU A 133 15.06 -3.03 9.94
CA LEU A 133 15.25 -1.94 10.92
C LEU A 133 14.97 -0.55 10.33
N TRP A 134 15.47 -0.27 9.12
CA TRP A 134 15.18 1.00 8.44
C TRP A 134 13.67 1.20 8.22
N GLN A 135 12.97 0.17 7.72
CA GLN A 135 11.52 0.25 7.47
C GLN A 135 10.73 0.45 8.77
N LEU A 136 11.13 -0.22 9.86
CA LEU A 136 10.55 -0.04 11.19
C LEU A 136 10.69 1.41 11.67
N ASP A 137 11.92 1.93 11.70
CA ASP A 137 12.18 3.28 12.22
C ASP A 137 11.59 4.37 11.33
N LEU A 138 11.62 4.21 10.00
CA LEU A 138 10.96 5.11 9.06
C LEU A 138 9.45 5.18 9.31
N SER A 139 8.78 4.03 9.43
CA SER A 139 7.33 3.97 9.67
C SER A 139 6.96 4.62 10.99
N ARG A 140 7.73 4.36 12.05
CA ARG A 140 7.59 4.99 13.36
C ARG A 140 7.74 6.51 13.27
N ARG A 141 8.78 7.01 12.58
CA ARG A 141 9.03 8.45 12.43
C ARG A 141 7.95 9.15 11.60
N VAL A 142 7.46 8.51 10.55
CA VAL A 142 6.32 9.03 9.80
C VAL A 142 5.10 9.11 10.69
N ALA A 143 4.72 8.03 11.39
CA ALA A 143 3.53 7.98 12.22
C ALA A 143 3.58 8.96 13.40
N SER A 144 4.76 9.17 14.01
CA SER A 144 4.94 10.09 15.14
C SER A 144 5.17 11.54 14.73
N GLY A 145 5.27 11.88 13.43
CA GLY A 145 5.61 13.22 12.97
C GLY A 145 7.02 13.66 13.41
N ARG A 146 8.03 12.78 13.21
CA ARG A 146 9.44 12.97 13.60
C ARG A 146 10.41 12.77 12.43
N LEU A 147 9.90 12.77 11.21
CA LEU A 147 10.72 12.52 10.02
C LEU A 147 11.72 13.64 9.76
N SER A 148 11.39 14.89 10.13
CA SER A 148 12.25 16.08 9.97
C SER A 148 13.56 16.00 10.77
N GLU A 149 13.60 15.21 11.84
CA GLU A 149 14.82 14.99 12.64
C GLU A 149 15.94 14.37 11.80
N ILE A 150 15.59 13.55 10.81
CA ILE A 150 16.56 12.86 9.96
C ILE A 150 16.56 13.35 8.51
N MET A 151 15.44 13.85 8.00
CA MET A 151 15.29 14.30 6.60
C MET A 151 15.30 15.84 6.44
N GLY A 152 15.31 16.59 7.53
CA GLY A 152 15.34 18.04 7.53
C GLY A 152 14.03 18.70 7.12
N ASN A 153 14.09 19.99 6.83
CA ASN A 153 12.91 20.86 6.59
C ASN A 153 11.97 20.38 5.47
N GLY A 154 12.49 19.58 4.51
CA GLY A 154 11.66 19.00 3.44
C GLY A 154 10.55 18.07 3.91
N ALA A 155 10.67 17.51 5.14
CA ALA A 155 9.68 16.63 5.75
C ALA A 155 8.74 17.36 6.74
N LEU A 156 8.99 18.63 7.07
CA LEU A 156 8.27 19.37 8.12
C LEU A 156 6.74 19.38 7.90
N ARG A 157 6.26 19.60 6.69
CA ARG A 157 4.81 19.59 6.41
C ARG A 157 4.19 18.23 6.64
N THR A 158 4.92 17.15 6.39
CA THR A 158 4.50 15.79 6.72
C THR A 158 4.36 15.62 8.23
N ASP A 159 5.37 16.05 8.99
CA ASP A 159 5.36 15.91 10.45
C ASP A 159 4.24 16.73 11.08
N VAL A 160 4.03 17.96 10.63
CA VAL A 160 2.89 18.80 11.08
C VAL A 160 1.55 18.10 10.84
N PHE A 161 1.35 17.51 9.64
CA PHE A 161 0.12 16.78 9.34
C PHE A 161 -0.06 15.56 10.25
N GLN A 162 1.00 14.75 10.43
CA GLN A 162 0.94 13.55 11.29
C GLN A 162 0.66 13.91 12.76
N ARG A 163 1.24 15.01 13.27
CA ARG A 163 0.94 15.50 14.62
C ARG A 163 -0.51 15.96 14.76
N ARG A 164 -1.09 16.58 13.74
CA ARG A 164 -2.51 16.94 13.71
C ARG A 164 -3.43 15.72 13.81
N LEU A 165 -3.04 14.57 13.26
CA LEU A 165 -3.81 13.34 13.39
C LEU A 165 -3.83 12.77 14.81
N GLY A 166 -2.81 13.06 15.63
CA GLY A 166 -2.76 12.58 17.01
C GLY A 166 -2.54 11.07 17.16
N LEU A 167 -1.85 10.43 16.20
CA LEU A 167 -1.65 8.96 16.22
C LEU A 167 -0.86 8.49 17.44
N VAL A 168 0.05 9.32 18.00
CA VAL A 168 0.82 8.99 19.19
C VAL A 168 -0.10 8.90 20.42
N GLU A 169 -0.98 9.89 20.61
CA GLU A 169 -1.97 9.90 21.69
C GLU A 169 -2.90 8.69 21.63
N LEU A 170 -3.35 8.33 20.42
CA LEU A 170 -4.20 7.15 20.21
C LEU A 170 -3.46 5.85 20.52
N ALA A 171 -2.19 5.75 20.15
CA ALA A 171 -1.34 4.60 20.45
C ALA A 171 -1.11 4.44 21.97
N GLU A 172 -0.85 5.54 22.66
CA GLU A 172 -0.68 5.54 24.14
C GLU A 172 -1.98 5.14 24.84
N ARG A 173 -3.14 5.66 24.39
CA ARG A 173 -4.46 5.22 24.92
C ARG A 173 -4.68 3.73 24.70
N ALA A 174 -4.44 3.20 23.48
CA ALA A 174 -4.57 1.78 23.18
C ALA A 174 -3.64 0.92 24.03
N THR A 175 -2.37 1.35 24.20
CA THR A 175 -1.39 0.68 25.05
C THR A 175 -1.86 0.60 26.51
N ASN A 176 -2.40 1.70 27.05
CA ASN A 176 -2.88 1.76 28.42
C ASN A 176 -4.13 0.89 28.64
N ILE A 177 -5.05 0.83 27.65
CA ILE A 177 -6.22 -0.05 27.69
C ILE A 177 -5.80 -1.50 27.79
N ASP A 178 -4.87 -1.95 26.95
CA ASP A 178 -4.44 -3.35 26.93
C ASP A 178 -3.56 -3.71 28.15
N CYS A 179 -2.73 -2.77 28.62
CA CYS A 179 -1.92 -2.94 29.83
C CYS A 179 -2.78 -3.10 31.09
N ALA A 180 -3.91 -2.38 31.16
CA ALA A 180 -4.84 -2.43 32.28
C ALA A 180 -5.92 -3.53 32.17
N ALA A 181 -5.92 -4.28 31.07
CA ALA A 181 -6.95 -5.28 30.79
C ALA A 181 -6.88 -6.47 31.77
N PRO A 182 -8.01 -7.12 32.06
CA PRO A 182 -8.05 -8.30 32.95
C PRO A 182 -7.09 -9.40 32.47
N THR A 183 -6.40 -10.02 33.40
CA THR A 183 -5.52 -11.17 33.13
C THR A 183 -6.30 -12.25 32.35
N HIS A 184 -5.67 -12.84 31.36
CA HIS A 184 -6.25 -13.81 30.42
C HIS A 184 -7.23 -13.24 29.38
N SER A 185 -7.51 -11.93 29.37
CA SER A 185 -8.23 -11.31 28.25
C SER A 185 -7.35 -11.32 27.01
N TRP A 186 -7.98 -11.21 25.83
CA TRP A 186 -7.23 -11.10 24.59
C TRP A 186 -6.33 -9.84 24.55
N GLN A 187 -6.77 -8.74 25.18
CA GLN A 187 -5.98 -7.51 25.30
C GLN A 187 -4.71 -7.71 26.12
N ALA A 188 -4.82 -8.36 27.29
CA ALA A 188 -3.67 -8.64 28.12
C ALA A 188 -2.65 -9.56 27.43
N MET A 189 -3.14 -10.58 26.69
CA MET A 189 -2.28 -11.44 25.86
C MET A 189 -1.61 -10.64 24.75
N GLN A 190 -2.37 -9.77 24.05
CA GLN A 190 -1.83 -8.89 23.01
C GLN A 190 -0.70 -8.01 23.56
N TYR A 191 -0.90 -7.39 24.71
CA TYR A 191 0.12 -6.56 25.35
C TYR A 191 1.40 -7.36 25.63
N GLN A 192 1.30 -8.59 26.15
CA GLN A 192 2.45 -9.47 26.40
C GLN A 192 3.18 -9.85 25.12
N HIS A 193 2.45 -10.20 24.06
CA HIS A 193 3.04 -10.51 22.76
C HIS A 193 3.79 -9.31 22.17
N ILE A 194 3.22 -8.10 22.27
CA ILE A 194 3.86 -6.87 21.80
C ILE A 194 5.09 -6.53 22.66
N GLN A 195 5.02 -6.74 23.98
CA GLN A 195 6.15 -6.59 24.88
C GLN A 195 7.31 -7.50 24.47
N ALA A 196 7.03 -8.78 24.21
CA ALA A 196 8.04 -9.75 23.78
C ALA A 196 8.63 -9.36 22.41
N TYR A 197 7.79 -8.99 21.46
CA TYR A 197 8.20 -8.53 20.12
C TYR A 197 9.11 -7.29 20.21
N THR A 198 8.75 -6.31 21.02
CA THR A 198 9.52 -5.09 21.26
C THR A 198 10.88 -5.40 21.90
N ALA A 199 10.93 -6.29 22.88
CA ALA A 199 12.19 -6.73 23.48
C ALA A 199 13.10 -7.39 22.43
N GLY A 200 12.55 -8.21 21.54
CA GLY A 200 13.30 -8.80 20.43
C GLY A 200 13.89 -7.77 19.46
N ILE A 201 13.11 -6.75 19.09
CA ILE A 201 13.61 -5.62 18.27
C ILE A 201 14.79 -4.94 18.96
N ASN A 202 14.65 -4.62 20.23
CA ASN A 202 15.67 -3.89 20.99
C ASN A 202 16.95 -4.70 21.20
N GLN A 203 16.83 -6.01 21.44
CA GLN A 203 18.00 -6.87 21.47
C GLN A 203 18.72 -6.92 20.12
N ALA A 204 17.97 -7.05 19.03
CA ALA A 204 18.56 -7.02 17.70
C ALA A 204 19.29 -5.69 17.40
N LEU A 205 18.70 -4.55 17.83
CA LEU A 205 19.27 -3.22 17.67
C LEU A 205 20.56 -3.06 18.48
N SER A 206 20.59 -3.53 19.75
CA SER A 206 21.78 -3.46 20.61
C SER A 206 22.95 -4.29 20.07
N GLU A 207 22.68 -5.46 19.49
CA GLU A 207 23.67 -6.35 18.90
C GLU A 207 24.10 -5.92 17.48
N MET A 208 23.48 -4.87 16.90
CA MET A 208 23.75 -4.47 15.51
C MET A 208 25.01 -3.61 15.43
N LYS A 209 26.13 -4.24 15.02
CA LYS A 209 27.40 -3.55 14.78
C LYS A 209 27.36 -2.64 13.55
N VAL A 210 26.64 -3.05 12.50
CA VAL A 210 26.51 -2.31 11.25
C VAL A 210 25.04 -1.99 11.01
N LEU A 211 24.72 -0.70 10.95
CA LEU A 211 23.39 -0.19 10.69
C LEU A 211 22.98 -0.35 9.22
N PRO A 212 21.67 -0.30 8.90
CA PRO A 212 21.22 -0.14 7.52
C PRO A 212 21.89 1.05 6.84
N ILE A 213 22.12 0.90 5.52
CA ILE A 213 22.80 1.95 4.74
C ILE A 213 22.07 3.30 4.80
N GLU A 214 20.76 3.27 4.92
CA GLU A 214 19.91 4.46 5.03
C GLU A 214 20.24 5.25 6.31
N CYS A 215 20.44 4.55 7.43
CA CYS A 215 20.84 5.18 8.70
C CYS A 215 22.22 5.82 8.60
N LEU A 216 23.16 5.14 7.91
CA LEU A 216 24.49 5.67 7.68
C LEU A 216 24.46 6.91 6.77
N LEU A 217 23.72 6.86 5.67
CA LEU A 217 23.57 7.98 4.73
C LEU A 217 22.86 9.19 5.34
N LEU A 218 21.94 8.95 6.28
CA LEU A 218 21.23 10.01 6.99
C LEU A 218 21.92 10.46 8.27
N HIS A 219 23.06 9.83 8.63
CA HIS A 219 23.88 10.16 9.80
C HIS A 219 23.10 10.11 11.12
N TYR A 220 22.42 8.99 11.38
CA TYR A 220 21.73 8.80 12.65
C TYR A 220 21.69 7.32 13.06
N ARG A 221 21.46 7.07 14.35
CA ARG A 221 21.19 5.75 14.92
C ARG A 221 19.71 5.68 15.36
N PRO A 222 18.96 4.63 14.96
CA PRO A 222 17.63 4.41 15.49
C PRO A 222 17.61 4.32 17.01
N GLU A 223 16.61 4.95 17.63
CA GLU A 223 16.35 4.86 19.07
C GLU A 223 15.76 3.51 19.42
N ILE A 224 15.80 3.15 20.69
CA ILE A 224 15.11 1.97 21.23
C ILE A 224 13.62 2.05 20.88
N PHE A 225 13.03 0.88 20.64
CA PHE A 225 11.60 0.75 20.32
C PHE A 225 10.80 0.63 21.63
N SER A 226 9.68 1.34 21.76
CA SER A 226 8.76 1.24 22.87
C SER A 226 7.60 0.29 22.54
N ILE A 227 6.89 -0.19 23.56
CA ILE A 227 5.68 -1.02 23.37
C ILE A 227 4.64 -0.23 22.57
N SER A 228 4.46 1.07 22.88
CA SER A 228 3.52 1.96 22.19
C SER A 228 3.87 2.19 20.71
N ASP A 229 5.11 1.97 20.28
CA ASP A 229 5.48 2.07 18.85
C ASP A 229 4.77 1.02 17.98
N SER A 230 4.53 -0.20 18.50
CA SER A 230 3.73 -1.20 17.78
C SER A 230 2.28 -0.78 17.64
N TYR A 231 1.67 -0.22 18.67
CA TYR A 231 0.33 0.37 18.60
C TYR A 231 0.29 1.55 17.65
N LEU A 232 1.31 2.42 17.68
CA LEU A 232 1.43 3.56 16.75
C LEU A 232 1.46 3.10 15.27
N LEU A 233 2.18 2.03 14.98
CA LEU A 233 2.21 1.44 13.64
C LEU A 233 0.89 0.75 13.28
N GLY A 234 0.16 0.22 14.26
CA GLY A 234 -1.22 -0.23 14.14
C GLY A 234 -2.15 0.93 13.72
N GLN A 235 -2.13 2.05 14.46
CA GLN A 235 -2.93 3.24 14.14
C GLN A 235 -2.60 3.81 12.74
N LEU A 236 -1.33 3.84 12.36
CA LEU A 236 -0.94 4.27 11.01
C LEU A 236 -1.55 3.38 9.92
N LYS A 237 -1.58 2.06 10.11
CA LYS A 237 -2.19 1.12 9.16
C LYS A 237 -3.69 1.31 9.05
N TYR A 238 -4.38 1.53 10.16
CA TYR A 238 -5.80 1.85 10.16
C TYR A 238 -6.07 3.15 9.40
N PHE A 239 -5.23 4.16 9.63
CA PHE A 239 -5.36 5.45 8.96
C PHE A 239 -5.12 5.35 7.44
N ILE A 240 -4.22 4.46 6.97
CA ILE A 240 -3.90 4.30 5.54
C ILE A 240 -5.10 3.77 4.73
N ASN A 241 -5.95 2.93 5.33
CA ASN A 241 -7.18 2.42 4.71
C ASN A 241 -8.30 3.47 4.67
N SER A 242 -7.95 4.73 4.58
CA SER A 242 -8.81 5.89 4.76
C SER A 242 -9.62 6.29 3.53
N ALA A 243 -10.74 6.97 3.80
CA ALA A 243 -11.68 7.48 2.80
C ALA A 243 -11.61 9.01 2.60
N TRP A 244 -11.11 9.76 3.58
CA TRP A 244 -11.15 11.23 3.61
C TRP A 244 -10.61 11.94 2.36
N GLN A 245 -9.63 11.33 1.65
CA GLN A 245 -9.10 11.90 0.42
C GLN A 245 -10.15 11.96 -0.70
N TYR A 246 -11.09 11.00 -0.70
CA TYR A 246 -12.17 10.95 -1.68
C TYR A 246 -13.18 12.07 -1.45
N GLU A 247 -13.48 12.41 -0.21
CA GLU A 247 -14.38 13.53 0.11
C GLU A 247 -13.82 14.85 -0.37
N LEU A 248 -12.52 15.10 -0.15
CA LEU A 248 -11.84 16.28 -0.68
C LEU A 248 -11.86 16.32 -2.22
N PHE A 249 -11.63 15.17 -2.82
CA PHE A 249 -11.66 15.02 -4.28
C PHE A 249 -13.07 15.29 -4.84
N HIS A 250 -14.11 14.64 -4.27
CA HIS A 250 -15.50 14.81 -4.69
C HIS A 250 -15.97 16.25 -4.50
N THR A 251 -15.72 16.82 -3.34
CA THR A 251 -16.02 18.22 -3.03
C THR A 251 -15.43 19.19 -4.06
N ARG A 252 -14.19 18.95 -4.47
CA ARG A 252 -13.52 19.80 -5.48
C ARG A 252 -14.15 19.66 -6.87
N ILE A 253 -14.52 18.43 -7.26
CA ILE A 253 -15.10 18.18 -8.58
C ILE A 253 -16.56 18.66 -8.65
N ALA A 254 -17.36 18.37 -7.63
CA ALA A 254 -18.77 18.69 -7.57
C ALA A 254 -19.05 20.19 -7.81
N ASN A 255 -18.21 21.07 -7.28
CA ASN A 255 -18.35 22.53 -7.49
C ASN A 255 -18.18 23.00 -8.96
N ARG A 256 -17.88 22.10 -9.88
CA ARG A 256 -17.63 22.42 -11.29
C ARG A 256 -18.57 21.70 -12.24
N LEU A 257 -19.43 20.86 -11.72
CA LEU A 257 -20.33 20.00 -12.46
C LEU A 257 -21.79 20.35 -12.17
N THR A 258 -22.67 20.15 -13.14
CA THR A 258 -24.09 20.10 -12.85
C THR A 258 -24.39 18.84 -12.02
N PRO A 259 -25.51 18.78 -11.27
CA PRO A 259 -25.88 17.56 -10.53
C PRO A 259 -25.91 16.30 -11.42
N LYS A 260 -26.41 16.40 -12.65
CA LYS A 260 -26.47 15.33 -13.64
C LYS A 260 -25.08 14.86 -14.06
N GLN A 261 -24.18 15.80 -14.41
CA GLN A 261 -22.78 15.49 -14.74
C GLN A 261 -22.04 14.86 -13.56
N HIS A 262 -22.27 15.35 -12.35
CA HIS A 262 -21.67 14.79 -11.14
C HIS A 262 -22.09 13.33 -10.94
N GLN A 263 -23.40 13.03 -11.07
CA GLN A 263 -23.92 11.67 -10.97
C GLN A 263 -23.32 10.75 -12.03
N GLN A 264 -23.20 11.18 -13.28
CA GLN A 264 -22.65 10.39 -14.37
C GLN A 264 -21.13 10.13 -14.20
N LEU A 265 -20.39 11.16 -13.77
CA LEU A 265 -18.94 11.07 -13.65
C LEU A 265 -18.50 10.23 -12.44
N LEU A 266 -19.25 10.33 -11.35
CA LEU A 266 -19.01 9.61 -10.12
C LEU A 266 -19.98 8.43 -9.93
N ALA A 267 -20.58 7.94 -11.02
CA ALA A 267 -21.42 6.76 -11.02
C ALA A 267 -20.65 5.58 -10.41
N THR A 268 -21.30 4.90 -9.49
CA THR A 268 -20.82 3.67 -8.88
C THR A 268 -21.54 2.48 -9.50
N PHE A 269 -20.98 1.30 -9.38
CA PHE A 269 -21.64 0.07 -9.81
C PHE A 269 -22.70 -0.43 -8.81
N SER A 270 -23.05 0.37 -7.80
CA SER A 270 -24.16 0.05 -6.92
C SER A 270 -25.49 0.40 -7.62
N HIS A 271 -26.46 -0.50 -7.57
CA HIS A 271 -27.81 -0.26 -8.13
C HIS A 271 -28.64 0.75 -7.33
N GLU A 272 -28.24 1.08 -6.13
CA GLU A 272 -28.88 2.10 -5.31
C GLU A 272 -28.38 3.47 -5.78
N GLY A 273 -29.27 4.21 -6.48
CA GLY A 273 -29.03 5.58 -6.92
C GLY A 273 -28.82 6.51 -5.74
N HIS A 274 -27.57 6.67 -5.32
CA HIS A 274 -27.23 7.59 -4.24
C HIS A 274 -27.42 9.01 -4.70
N GLN A 275 -28.42 9.69 -4.21
CA GLN A 275 -28.53 11.13 -4.36
C GLN A 275 -27.43 11.78 -3.53
N ILE A 276 -26.50 12.45 -4.21
CA ILE A 276 -25.50 13.27 -3.54
C ILE A 276 -26.19 14.54 -3.08
N PRO A 277 -26.22 14.86 -1.78
CA PRO A 277 -26.87 16.05 -1.30
C PRO A 277 -26.20 17.29 -1.90
N PRO A 278 -26.98 18.39 -2.14
CA PRO A 278 -26.42 19.63 -2.62
C PRO A 278 -25.35 20.13 -1.65
N LEU A 279 -24.21 20.57 -2.19
CA LEU A 279 -23.11 21.07 -1.40
C LEU A 279 -23.46 22.42 -0.76
N PRO A 280 -23.21 22.62 0.54
CA PRO A 280 -23.36 23.91 1.20
C PRO A 280 -22.24 24.91 0.85
N LEU A 281 -21.54 24.70 -0.26
CA LEU A 281 -20.26 25.36 -0.58
C LEU A 281 -20.37 26.74 -1.25
N ASN A 282 -21.56 27.31 -1.40
CA ASN A 282 -21.74 28.55 -2.17
C ASN A 282 -21.28 29.84 -1.47
N GLU A 283 -20.90 29.78 -0.20
CA GLU A 283 -20.60 31.02 0.53
C GLU A 283 -19.11 31.41 0.61
N ASN A 284 -18.16 30.48 0.34
CA ASN A 284 -16.73 30.80 0.46
C ASN A 284 -15.84 30.06 -0.57
N GLY A 285 -15.71 30.63 -1.75
CA GLY A 285 -14.96 30.07 -2.91
C GLY A 285 -13.47 29.75 -2.73
N ASP A 286 -12.87 30.00 -1.56
CA ASP A 286 -11.44 29.85 -1.31
C ASP A 286 -11.01 28.48 -0.71
N TRP A 287 -11.97 27.64 -0.31
CA TRP A 287 -11.70 26.31 0.26
C TRP A 287 -10.93 25.39 -0.68
N HIS A 288 -11.05 25.56 -1.99
CA HIS A 288 -10.41 24.68 -2.98
C HIS A 288 -8.88 24.58 -2.84
N GLN A 289 -8.23 25.68 -2.47
CA GLN A 289 -6.76 25.68 -2.33
C GLN A 289 -6.34 24.94 -1.07
N GLU A 290 -7.06 25.14 0.04
CA GLU A 290 -6.77 24.46 1.31
C GLU A 290 -7.07 22.96 1.23
N VAL A 291 -8.17 22.56 0.57
CA VAL A 291 -8.48 21.18 0.27
C VAL A 291 -7.31 20.49 -0.46
N VAL A 292 -6.79 21.12 -1.53
CA VAL A 292 -5.64 20.56 -2.27
C VAL A 292 -4.38 20.49 -1.43
N LYS A 293 -4.17 21.49 -0.58
CA LYS A 293 -3.00 21.52 0.31
C LYS A 293 -3.07 20.41 1.36
N ALA A 294 -4.21 20.25 2.03
CA ALA A 294 -4.44 19.19 3.01
C ALA A 294 -4.24 17.79 2.37
N LEU A 295 -4.81 17.58 1.18
CA LEU A 295 -4.61 16.35 0.41
C LEU A 295 -3.13 16.08 0.11
N LYS A 296 -2.41 17.08 -0.39
CA LYS A 296 -0.97 16.94 -0.71
C LYS A 296 -0.13 16.66 0.52
N ASP A 297 -0.40 17.29 1.64
CA ASP A 297 0.37 17.10 2.87
C ASP A 297 0.09 15.72 3.49
N GLY A 298 -1.15 15.26 3.48
CA GLY A 298 -1.53 13.92 3.91
C GLY A 298 -0.88 12.81 3.06
N LEU A 299 -0.97 12.94 1.75
CA LEU A 299 -0.37 11.96 0.82
C LEU A 299 1.16 11.94 0.87
N LYS A 300 1.82 13.06 1.20
CA LYS A 300 3.28 13.12 1.23
C LYS A 300 3.89 12.21 2.29
N GLY A 301 3.25 12.06 3.45
CA GLY A 301 3.66 11.08 4.48
C GLY A 301 3.63 9.66 3.94
N LEU A 302 2.55 9.30 3.26
CA LEU A 302 2.38 7.98 2.65
C LEU A 302 3.38 7.71 1.52
N GLN A 303 3.82 8.75 0.79
CA GLN A 303 4.86 8.61 -0.25
C GLN A 303 6.20 8.15 0.29
N TYR A 304 6.59 8.54 1.51
CA TYR A 304 7.83 8.07 2.13
C TYR A 304 7.78 6.57 2.42
N LEU A 305 6.60 6.04 2.67
CA LEU A 305 6.38 4.62 2.91
C LEU A 305 6.08 3.84 1.61
N GLY A 306 5.97 4.51 0.45
CA GLY A 306 5.54 3.90 -0.80
C GLY A 306 4.04 3.59 -0.85
N LEU A 307 3.23 4.17 0.03
CA LEU A 307 1.78 3.96 0.17
C LEU A 307 0.96 5.11 -0.44
N ALA A 308 1.55 5.88 -1.35
CA ALA A 308 0.95 7.11 -1.86
C ALA A 308 -0.24 6.92 -2.81
N SER A 309 -0.61 5.70 -3.14
CA SER A 309 -1.79 5.49 -3.98
C SER A 309 -3.02 5.38 -3.10
N PRO A 310 -4.02 6.27 -3.25
CA PRO A 310 -5.30 6.14 -2.56
C PRO A 310 -6.11 4.93 -3.05
N ASP A 311 -5.70 4.34 -4.16
CA ASP A 311 -6.36 3.26 -4.86
C ASP A 311 -5.55 1.97 -4.70
N THR A 312 -5.66 1.37 -3.52
CA THR A 312 -5.12 0.03 -3.23
C THR A 312 -6.12 -1.02 -3.67
N GLY A 313 -5.67 -2.07 -4.35
CA GLY A 313 -6.50 -3.21 -4.71
C GLY A 313 -6.05 -4.47 -4.00
N SER A 314 -6.83 -5.52 -4.10
CA SER A 314 -6.47 -6.87 -3.66
C SER A 314 -7.45 -7.87 -4.25
N ASN A 315 -7.11 -9.15 -4.25
CA ASN A 315 -8.05 -10.22 -4.55
C ASN A 315 -8.03 -11.26 -3.44
N VAL A 316 -9.19 -11.86 -3.17
CA VAL A 316 -9.31 -13.11 -2.41
C VAL A 316 -10.31 -14.02 -3.12
N ILE A 317 -9.94 -15.29 -3.26
CA ILE A 317 -10.75 -16.33 -3.90
C ILE A 317 -10.70 -17.55 -2.98
N ALA A 318 -11.84 -18.08 -2.59
CA ALA A 318 -11.91 -19.40 -1.97
C ALA A 318 -12.81 -20.31 -2.79
N ILE A 319 -12.36 -21.52 -3.06
CA ILE A 319 -13.04 -22.52 -3.88
C ILE A 319 -13.35 -23.73 -3.01
N SER A 320 -14.60 -24.15 -2.98
CA SER A 320 -15.10 -25.33 -2.26
C SER A 320 -14.49 -26.63 -2.79
N GLY A 321 -14.36 -27.62 -1.94
CA GLY A 321 -13.95 -28.96 -2.31
C GLY A 321 -14.73 -29.59 -3.45
N SER A 322 -15.99 -29.24 -3.64
CA SER A 322 -16.85 -29.70 -4.74
C SER A 322 -16.34 -29.32 -6.13
N LEU A 323 -15.58 -28.22 -6.25
CA LEU A 323 -15.02 -27.69 -7.48
C LEU A 323 -13.49 -27.92 -7.58
N THR A 324 -12.89 -28.65 -6.63
CA THR A 324 -11.44 -28.91 -6.63
C THR A 324 -11.11 -30.39 -6.90
N GLN A 325 -9.99 -30.62 -7.56
CA GLN A 325 -9.52 -31.96 -7.82
C GLN A 325 -9.25 -32.78 -6.54
N SER A 326 -8.85 -32.10 -5.46
CA SER A 326 -8.51 -32.74 -4.18
C SER A 326 -9.73 -33.06 -3.30
N GLY A 327 -10.92 -32.56 -3.62
CA GLY A 327 -12.11 -32.62 -2.75
C GLY A 327 -12.00 -31.75 -1.49
N LYS A 328 -10.97 -30.91 -1.35
CA LYS A 328 -10.75 -29.96 -0.25
C LYS A 328 -10.61 -28.54 -0.77
N PRO A 329 -10.99 -27.52 0.05
CA PRO A 329 -10.94 -26.15 -0.39
C PRO A 329 -9.54 -25.64 -0.76
N LEU A 330 -9.54 -24.64 -1.65
CA LEU A 330 -8.38 -23.84 -2.02
C LEU A 330 -8.67 -22.38 -1.68
N LEU A 331 -7.66 -21.66 -1.17
CA LEU A 331 -7.74 -20.21 -0.96
C LEU A 331 -6.55 -19.53 -1.63
N ALA A 332 -6.84 -18.52 -2.47
CA ALA A 332 -5.85 -17.65 -3.09
C ALA A 332 -6.06 -16.21 -2.65
N THR A 333 -4.96 -15.49 -2.36
CA THR A 333 -5.01 -14.06 -2.00
C THR A 333 -3.77 -13.33 -2.49
N ASP A 334 -3.96 -12.07 -2.93
CA ASP A 334 -2.89 -11.20 -3.43
C ASP A 334 -3.22 -9.72 -3.13
N PRO A 335 -2.63 -9.15 -2.07
CA PRO A 335 -2.73 -7.72 -1.81
C PRO A 335 -1.91 -6.91 -2.82
N HIS A 336 -2.54 -5.88 -3.40
CA HIS A 336 -1.91 -4.96 -4.34
C HIS A 336 -1.45 -3.71 -3.61
N MET A 337 -0.14 -3.47 -3.61
CA MET A 337 0.50 -2.40 -2.88
C MET A 337 1.61 -1.74 -3.70
N GLY A 338 2.17 -0.64 -3.20
CA GLY A 338 3.30 0.01 -3.84
C GLY A 338 4.50 -0.94 -3.98
N HIS A 339 5.15 -0.90 -5.16
CA HIS A 339 6.41 -1.60 -5.36
C HIS A 339 7.52 -0.86 -4.64
N VAL A 340 7.85 -1.33 -3.44
CA VAL A 340 8.92 -0.78 -2.59
C VAL A 340 9.93 -1.86 -2.27
N ASN A 341 11.17 -1.47 -2.05
CA ASN A 341 12.23 -2.36 -1.61
C ASN A 341 12.74 -1.92 -0.22
N PRO A 342 12.57 -2.75 0.80
CA PRO A 342 11.86 -4.04 0.82
C PRO A 342 10.33 -3.90 0.74
N ASN A 343 9.64 -4.99 0.35
CA ASN A 343 8.17 -5.06 0.32
C ASN A 343 7.56 -4.78 1.71
N PHE A 344 6.33 -4.28 1.76
CA PHE A 344 5.59 -4.15 3.03
C PHE A 344 5.41 -5.49 3.73
N ASN A 345 5.13 -6.53 2.96
CA ASN A 345 4.97 -7.87 3.49
C ASN A 345 6.33 -8.48 3.84
N LEU A 346 6.48 -8.97 5.05
CA LEU A 346 7.55 -9.88 5.45
C LEU A 346 6.94 -11.24 5.73
N LEU A 347 7.39 -12.26 4.99
CA LEU A 347 6.90 -13.63 5.18
C LEU A 347 7.50 -14.21 6.44
N CYS A 348 6.65 -14.80 7.29
CA CYS A 348 7.03 -15.47 8.52
C CYS A 348 6.35 -16.82 8.66
N ARG A 349 7.07 -17.78 9.25
CA ARG A 349 6.50 -18.97 9.87
C ARG A 349 6.77 -18.89 11.36
N LEU A 350 5.73 -19.01 12.17
CA LEU A 350 5.76 -18.91 13.61
C LEU A 350 5.32 -20.26 14.20
N GLU A 351 6.16 -20.88 15.02
CA GLU A 351 5.89 -22.18 15.64
C GLU A 351 6.25 -22.13 17.12
N SER A 352 5.32 -22.51 18.00
CA SER A 352 5.58 -22.67 19.44
C SER A 352 5.17 -24.05 19.94
N ASP A 353 5.73 -24.44 21.09
CA ASP A 353 5.29 -25.66 21.77
C ASP A 353 3.91 -25.51 22.43
N GLU A 354 3.46 -24.25 22.66
CA GLU A 354 2.12 -23.90 23.18
C GLU A 354 1.02 -23.95 22.11
N GLY A 355 1.35 -24.36 20.88
CA GLY A 355 0.38 -24.65 19.82
C GLY A 355 0.21 -23.56 18.78
N LEU A 356 0.95 -22.44 18.83
CA LEU A 356 1.00 -21.54 17.68
C LEU A 356 1.73 -22.26 16.53
N ASN A 357 1.08 -22.36 15.37
CA ASN A 357 1.69 -22.92 14.17
C ASN A 357 1.04 -22.27 12.95
N VAL A 358 1.67 -21.22 12.46
CA VAL A 358 1.11 -20.34 11.43
C VAL A 358 2.18 -19.88 10.43
N VAL A 359 1.80 -19.77 9.17
CA VAL A 359 2.65 -19.22 8.10
C VAL A 359 1.88 -18.19 7.27
N GLY A 360 2.57 -17.13 6.90
CA GLY A 360 1.98 -16.06 6.08
C GLY A 360 2.79 -14.79 6.11
N SER A 361 2.12 -13.67 5.91
CA SER A 361 2.77 -12.36 5.93
C SER A 361 2.36 -11.50 7.11
N HIS A 362 3.29 -10.69 7.57
CA HIS A 362 3.02 -9.60 8.50
C HIS A 362 3.62 -8.28 8.00
N PHE A 363 3.20 -7.18 8.60
CA PHE A 363 3.82 -5.88 8.37
C PHE A 363 4.84 -5.59 9.48
N PRO A 364 6.10 -5.23 9.16
CA PRO A 364 7.08 -4.85 10.16
C PRO A 364 6.54 -3.81 11.15
N GLY A 365 6.67 -4.12 12.45
CA GLY A 365 6.17 -3.30 13.54
C GLY A 365 4.82 -3.72 14.13
N SER A 366 4.07 -4.62 13.49
CA SER A 366 2.94 -5.32 14.12
C SER A 366 3.25 -6.80 14.16
N PRO A 367 3.34 -7.43 15.33
CA PRO A 367 3.59 -8.88 15.45
C PRO A 367 2.42 -9.72 14.91
N GLY A 368 2.63 -11.02 14.75
CA GLY A 368 1.63 -11.99 14.29
C GLY A 368 1.60 -12.19 12.78
N ILE A 369 0.51 -12.75 12.26
CA ILE A 369 0.30 -13.04 10.82
C ILE A 369 -1.04 -12.47 10.37
N ILE A 370 -0.99 -11.52 9.45
CA ILE A 370 -2.18 -10.81 8.94
C ILE A 370 -2.88 -11.61 7.85
N VAL A 371 -2.12 -12.19 6.92
CA VAL A 371 -2.61 -13.01 5.81
C VAL A 371 -1.83 -14.31 5.80
N GLY A 372 -2.50 -15.45 5.80
CA GLY A 372 -1.79 -16.72 5.87
C GLY A 372 -2.69 -17.93 6.13
N ARG A 373 -2.11 -18.93 6.78
CA ARG A 373 -2.83 -20.11 7.25
C ARG A 373 -2.19 -20.70 8.51
N ASN A 374 -3.01 -21.42 9.27
CA ASN A 374 -2.57 -22.41 10.27
C ASN A 374 -2.85 -23.85 9.78
N ASN A 375 -2.85 -24.84 10.64
CA ASN A 375 -3.14 -26.23 10.28
C ASN A 375 -4.61 -26.49 9.90
N HIS A 376 -5.53 -25.64 10.33
CA HIS A 376 -6.99 -25.81 10.22
C HIS A 376 -7.58 -24.93 9.13
N ALA A 377 -7.16 -23.68 9.05
CA ALA A 377 -7.78 -22.69 8.21
C ALA A 377 -6.76 -21.80 7.49
N ALA A 378 -7.18 -21.22 6.37
CA ALA A 378 -6.47 -20.19 5.62
C ALA A 378 -7.33 -18.93 5.50
N TRP A 379 -6.67 -17.76 5.47
CA TRP A 379 -7.35 -16.47 5.32
C TRP A 379 -6.57 -15.48 4.46
N GLY A 380 -7.32 -14.63 3.77
CA GLY A 380 -6.82 -13.53 2.95
C GLY A 380 -7.60 -12.25 3.21
N MET A 381 -6.98 -11.07 3.08
CA MET A 381 -7.61 -9.79 3.38
C MET A 381 -7.65 -8.88 2.16
N VAL A 382 -8.82 -8.26 1.94
CA VAL A 382 -9.08 -7.32 0.86
C VAL A 382 -9.75 -6.07 1.43
N GLY A 383 -9.32 -4.88 1.02
CA GLY A 383 -9.99 -3.63 1.39
C GLY A 383 -11.45 -3.65 0.96
N ILE A 384 -12.37 -3.51 1.93
CA ILE A 384 -13.81 -3.48 1.65
C ILE A 384 -14.26 -2.16 1.04
N MET A 385 -13.36 -1.19 0.90
CA MET A 385 -13.63 0.16 0.40
C MET A 385 -14.65 0.93 1.26
N ALA A 386 -14.86 0.50 2.52
CA ALA A 386 -15.80 1.14 3.43
C ALA A 386 -15.44 2.60 3.68
N ASP A 387 -16.48 3.40 3.84
CA ASP A 387 -16.39 4.79 4.25
C ASP A 387 -16.41 4.89 5.78
N ASN A 388 -15.21 4.86 6.37
CA ASN A 388 -14.99 4.84 7.81
C ASN A 388 -14.33 6.12 8.34
N GLN A 389 -14.23 7.15 7.51
CA GLN A 389 -13.67 8.45 7.89
C GLN A 389 -14.50 9.54 7.22
N ASP A 390 -14.79 10.60 7.98
CA ASP A 390 -15.47 11.77 7.47
C ASP A 390 -14.69 13.04 7.77
N LEU A 391 -14.71 13.98 6.84
CA LEU A 391 -14.29 15.35 7.04
C LEU A 391 -15.49 16.25 7.34
N PHE A 392 -15.35 17.04 8.38
CA PHE A 392 -16.34 18.03 8.77
C PHE A 392 -15.74 19.42 8.72
N TRP A 393 -16.54 20.40 8.26
CA TRP A 393 -16.20 21.80 8.43
C TRP A 393 -17.08 22.43 9.51
N GLY A 394 -16.52 23.39 10.26
CA GLY A 394 -17.21 24.14 11.28
C GLY A 394 -16.57 25.49 11.53
N LYS A 395 -17.35 26.46 12.03
CA LYS A 395 -16.84 27.77 12.41
C LYS A 395 -15.98 27.64 13.66
N LEU A 396 -14.80 28.28 13.61
CA LEU A 396 -13.83 28.30 14.70
C LEU A 396 -13.85 29.62 15.44
N ASP A 397 -13.80 29.54 16.77
CA ASP A 397 -13.44 30.63 17.66
C ASP A 397 -12.17 30.23 18.42
N LEU A 398 -11.01 30.58 17.85
CA LEU A 398 -9.71 30.21 18.44
C LEU A 398 -9.34 31.13 19.65
N GLU A 399 -9.97 32.28 19.81
CA GLU A 399 -9.77 33.15 20.97
C GLU A 399 -10.41 32.53 22.23
N ASN A 400 -11.62 31.98 22.07
CA ASN A 400 -12.33 31.26 23.14
C ASN A 400 -12.08 29.71 23.10
N GLU A 401 -11.23 29.23 22.20
CA GLU A 401 -10.92 27.82 22.02
C GLU A 401 -12.18 26.94 21.85
N GLN A 402 -13.07 27.34 20.91
CA GLN A 402 -14.36 26.66 20.65
C GLN A 402 -14.60 26.39 19.16
N VAL A 403 -15.46 25.41 18.89
CA VAL A 403 -15.99 25.09 17.56
C VAL A 403 -17.51 25.00 17.60
N GLU A 404 -18.18 25.59 16.60
CA GLU A 404 -19.64 25.51 16.45
C GLU A 404 -20.05 24.12 15.91
N THR A 405 -21.03 23.52 16.62
CA THR A 405 -21.58 22.20 16.25
C THR A 405 -23.10 22.19 16.35
N ALA A 406 -23.75 21.12 15.90
CA ALA A 406 -25.19 20.93 16.05
C ALA A 406 -25.68 20.97 17.52
N SER A 407 -24.79 20.65 18.47
CA SER A 407 -25.07 20.69 19.91
C SER A 407 -24.66 21.99 20.58
N GLY A 408 -24.32 23.03 19.80
CA GLY A 408 -23.78 24.30 20.27
C GLY A 408 -22.26 24.39 20.19
N ASN A 409 -21.68 25.35 20.86
CA ASN A 409 -20.23 25.54 20.89
C ASN A 409 -19.57 24.52 21.81
N LEU A 410 -18.66 23.74 21.27
CA LEU A 410 -17.87 22.76 22.02
C LEU A 410 -16.43 23.25 22.25
N PRO A 411 -15.85 22.98 23.43
CA PRO A 411 -14.46 23.37 23.71
C PRO A 411 -13.47 22.60 22.85
N LEU A 412 -12.41 23.27 22.43
CA LEU A 412 -11.26 22.70 21.76
C LEU A 412 -10.14 22.40 22.76
N THR A 413 -9.59 21.22 22.70
CA THR A 413 -8.34 20.86 23.36
C THR A 413 -7.18 21.38 22.52
N LYS A 414 -6.34 22.22 23.12
CA LYS A 414 -5.17 22.85 22.52
C LYS A 414 -3.89 22.14 22.96
N ASN A 415 -3.09 21.70 22.01
CA ASN A 415 -1.79 21.10 22.27
C ASN A 415 -0.70 21.85 21.49
N ILE A 416 0.40 22.20 22.19
CA ILE A 416 1.58 22.83 21.58
C ILE A 416 2.59 21.74 21.27
N HIS A 417 3.05 21.69 20.03
CA HIS A 417 4.05 20.73 19.55
C HIS A 417 5.35 21.44 19.19
N GLU A 418 6.45 20.76 19.47
CA GLU A 418 7.77 21.10 18.98
C GLU A 418 8.30 20.00 18.06
N ILE A 419 8.67 20.34 16.83
CA ILE A 419 9.29 19.43 15.86
C ILE A 419 10.76 19.81 15.72
N LYS A 420 11.63 18.91 16.13
CA LYS A 420 13.09 19.06 15.95
C LYS A 420 13.45 18.83 14.48
N LEU A 421 14.34 19.67 13.96
CA LEU A 421 14.86 19.56 12.61
C LEU A 421 16.29 19.02 12.64
N LYS A 422 16.71 18.37 11.56
CA LYS A 422 18.08 17.80 11.42
C LYS A 422 19.21 18.82 11.66
N ASN A 423 18.96 20.09 11.42
CA ASN A 423 19.95 21.17 11.62
C ASN A 423 19.97 21.73 13.07
N GLY A 424 19.32 21.07 14.02
CA GLY A 424 19.23 21.48 15.43
C GLY A 424 18.21 22.57 15.73
N LYS A 425 17.53 23.13 14.71
CA LYS A 425 16.44 24.09 14.92
C LYS A 425 15.15 23.33 15.26
N SER A 426 14.23 24.03 15.93
CA SER A 426 12.89 23.56 16.22
C SER A 426 11.83 24.37 15.50
N HIS A 427 10.68 23.74 15.23
CA HIS A 427 9.48 24.39 14.73
C HIS A 427 8.33 24.14 15.71
N SER A 428 7.81 25.21 16.31
CA SER A 428 6.67 25.15 17.22
C SER A 428 5.38 25.43 16.47
N PHE A 429 4.32 24.68 16.77
CA PHE A 429 2.98 24.92 16.24
C PHE A 429 1.92 24.32 17.16
N THR A 430 0.67 24.77 16.99
CA THR A 430 -0.46 24.32 17.79
C THR A 430 -1.37 23.41 17.00
N THR A 431 -1.92 22.38 17.67
CA THR A 431 -3.03 21.56 17.15
C THR A 431 -4.25 21.76 18.03
N TYR A 432 -5.41 21.59 17.42
CA TYR A 432 -6.70 21.65 18.09
C TYR A 432 -7.50 20.39 17.82
N SER A 433 -8.25 19.95 18.81
CA SER A 433 -9.13 18.79 18.69
C SER A 433 -10.33 18.93 19.62
N PHE A 434 -11.39 18.22 19.33
CA PHE A 434 -12.50 17.98 20.25
C PHE A 434 -12.84 16.47 20.21
N ALA A 435 -13.79 16.05 21.07
CA ALA A 435 -14.08 14.61 21.26
C ALA A 435 -14.30 13.85 19.94
N GLN A 436 -14.91 14.50 18.94
CA GLN A 436 -15.30 13.85 17.69
C GLN A 436 -14.42 14.20 16.49
N GLY A 437 -13.36 15.02 16.63
CA GLY A 437 -12.59 15.43 15.47
C GLY A 437 -11.22 16.05 15.76
N ARG A 438 -10.31 15.88 14.82
CA ARG A 438 -8.96 16.47 14.80
C ARG A 438 -8.90 17.56 13.73
N LEU A 439 -8.51 18.76 14.10
CA LEU A 439 -8.35 19.89 13.17
C LEU A 439 -7.17 19.64 12.23
N VAL A 440 -7.45 19.34 10.96
CA VAL A 440 -6.42 19.06 9.94
C VAL A 440 -6.08 20.27 9.09
N SER A 441 -6.98 21.23 8.95
CA SER A 441 -6.77 22.49 8.23
C SER A 441 -7.67 23.59 8.76
N GLU A 442 -7.24 24.84 8.63
CA GLU A 442 -8.01 26.02 9.04
C GLU A 442 -7.84 27.17 8.05
N LYS A 443 -8.89 27.98 7.86
CA LYS A 443 -8.85 29.20 7.05
C LYS A 443 -10.06 30.10 7.33
N ASN A 444 -9.81 31.41 7.44
CA ASN A 444 -10.86 32.44 7.54
C ASN A 444 -11.92 32.19 8.62
N GLY A 445 -11.50 31.72 9.81
CA GLY A 445 -12.40 31.41 10.92
C GLY A 445 -13.19 30.10 10.76
N TYR A 446 -12.81 29.24 9.83
CA TYR A 446 -13.38 27.90 9.68
C TYR A 446 -12.29 26.84 9.80
N GLY A 447 -12.65 25.69 10.38
CA GLY A 447 -11.81 24.52 10.52
C GLY A 447 -12.35 23.32 9.77
N MET A 448 -11.43 22.49 9.27
CA MET A 448 -11.72 21.19 8.73
C MET A 448 -11.26 20.13 9.73
N PHE A 449 -12.18 19.32 10.20
CA PHE A 449 -11.95 18.28 11.20
C PHE A 449 -12.08 16.88 10.57
N LEU A 450 -11.14 16.01 10.90
CA LEU A 450 -11.18 14.61 10.52
C LEU A 450 -11.69 13.76 11.68
N ARG A 451 -12.69 12.93 11.42
CA ARG A 451 -13.24 11.91 12.32
C ARG A 451 -12.99 10.52 11.77
N TRP A 452 -12.57 9.59 12.62
CA TRP A 452 -12.48 8.16 12.32
C TRP A 452 -12.64 7.32 13.60
N PRO A 453 -12.95 6.01 13.51
CA PRO A 453 -13.33 5.19 14.67
C PRO A 453 -12.30 5.15 15.79
N ALA A 454 -10.99 5.27 15.49
CA ALA A 454 -9.96 5.25 16.52
C ALA A 454 -10.02 6.44 17.50
N LEU A 455 -10.72 7.55 17.15
CA LEU A 455 -10.96 8.64 18.11
C LEU A 455 -11.90 8.20 19.23
N ASP A 456 -12.90 7.40 18.92
CA ASP A 456 -13.84 6.86 19.89
C ASP A 456 -13.20 5.69 20.67
N ASP A 457 -12.65 4.70 19.96
CA ASP A 457 -12.00 3.53 20.54
C ASP A 457 -10.72 3.16 19.75
N PRO A 458 -9.51 3.51 20.24
CA PRO A 458 -8.26 3.18 19.59
C PRO A 458 -7.81 1.73 19.79
N SER A 459 -8.51 0.95 20.64
CA SER A 459 -8.18 -0.45 20.91
C SER A 459 -8.57 -1.35 19.74
N GLY A 460 -8.01 -2.53 19.67
CA GLY A 460 -8.30 -3.54 18.67
C GLY A 460 -7.16 -4.54 18.54
N ASP A 461 -7.46 -5.74 18.07
CA ASP A 461 -6.42 -6.75 17.85
C ASP A 461 -5.52 -6.33 16.66
N ILE A 462 -4.25 -6.03 16.94
CA ILE A 462 -3.21 -5.73 15.95
C ILE A 462 -2.23 -6.89 15.76
N THR A 463 -2.36 -7.95 16.56
CA THR A 463 -1.51 -9.15 16.48
C THR A 463 -2.13 -10.25 15.62
N PHE A 464 -3.44 -10.22 15.43
CA PHE A 464 -4.17 -11.29 14.78
C PHE A 464 -3.91 -12.67 15.40
N TYR A 465 -3.57 -12.69 16.71
CA TYR A 465 -3.23 -13.93 17.41
C TYR A 465 -4.43 -14.87 17.53
N GLN A 466 -5.62 -14.34 17.83
CA GLN A 466 -6.84 -15.13 17.87
C GLN A 466 -7.14 -15.76 16.52
N LEU A 467 -6.95 -15.00 15.45
CA LEU A 467 -7.10 -15.48 14.07
C LEU A 467 -6.08 -16.58 13.74
N ALA A 468 -4.81 -16.44 14.19
CA ALA A 468 -3.79 -17.46 14.02
C ALA A 468 -4.11 -18.79 14.73
N LYS A 469 -4.98 -18.78 15.72
CA LYS A 469 -5.45 -19.94 16.50
C LYS A 469 -6.82 -20.47 16.08
N CYS A 470 -7.54 -19.84 15.11
CA CYS A 470 -8.85 -20.30 14.67
C CYS A 470 -8.82 -21.72 14.10
N GLN A 471 -9.87 -22.50 14.32
CA GLN A 471 -9.96 -23.89 13.88
C GLN A 471 -11.10 -24.13 12.90
N ASP A 472 -12.13 -23.27 12.95
CA ASP A 472 -13.38 -23.38 12.23
C ASP A 472 -13.97 -21.99 11.94
N TRP A 473 -15.07 -21.93 11.19
CA TRP A 473 -15.77 -20.70 10.86
C TRP A 473 -16.27 -19.90 12.08
N PRO A 474 -16.85 -20.51 13.14
CA PRO A 474 -17.24 -19.77 14.35
C PRO A 474 -16.05 -19.07 15.03
N SER A 475 -14.96 -19.78 15.31
CA SER A 475 -13.76 -19.23 15.95
C SER A 475 -13.06 -18.18 15.09
N PHE A 476 -13.11 -18.34 13.75
CA PHE A 476 -12.65 -17.33 12.81
C PHE A 476 -13.45 -16.03 12.93
N ARG A 477 -14.78 -16.12 12.93
CA ARG A 477 -15.64 -14.94 13.11
C ARG A 477 -15.42 -14.25 14.46
N ASP A 478 -15.29 -15.05 15.51
CA ASP A 478 -15.06 -14.50 16.86
C ASP A 478 -13.73 -13.73 16.95
N ALA A 479 -12.66 -14.24 16.34
CA ALA A 479 -11.39 -13.54 16.24
C ALA A 479 -11.52 -12.17 15.52
N LEU A 480 -12.34 -12.09 14.46
CA LEU A 480 -12.52 -10.86 13.70
C LEU A 480 -13.31 -9.77 14.44
N LYS A 481 -14.13 -10.10 15.42
CA LYS A 481 -14.86 -9.13 16.26
C LYS A 481 -13.92 -8.20 17.02
N HIS A 482 -12.71 -8.64 17.31
CA HIS A 482 -11.72 -7.88 18.06
C HIS A 482 -10.94 -6.88 17.19
N VAL A 483 -11.02 -6.98 15.85
CA VAL A 483 -10.38 -6.04 14.92
C VAL A 483 -11.33 -4.87 14.65
N LYS A 484 -11.13 -3.73 15.31
CA LYS A 484 -12.10 -2.61 15.33
C LYS A 484 -11.83 -1.54 14.27
N ASN A 485 -10.59 -1.18 14.06
CA ASN A 485 -10.23 0.07 13.35
C ASN A 485 -9.85 -0.10 11.86
N SER A 486 -9.86 -1.30 11.30
CA SER A 486 -9.47 -1.56 9.91
C SER A 486 -10.54 -2.34 9.15
N PRO A 487 -11.52 -1.65 8.55
CA PRO A 487 -12.54 -2.32 7.75
C PRO A 487 -11.94 -3.08 6.57
N MET A 488 -12.07 -4.42 6.60
CA MET A 488 -11.58 -5.33 5.56
C MET A 488 -12.61 -6.42 5.31
N MET A 489 -12.64 -6.93 4.08
CA MET A 489 -13.24 -8.21 3.76
C MET A 489 -12.19 -9.31 3.94
N VAL A 490 -12.50 -10.33 4.71
CA VAL A 490 -11.61 -11.46 4.98
C VAL A 490 -12.18 -12.72 4.34
N GLY A 491 -11.44 -13.30 3.40
CA GLY A 491 -11.75 -14.59 2.80
C GLY A 491 -11.23 -15.72 3.66
N TYR A 492 -11.98 -16.81 3.73
CA TYR A 492 -11.77 -17.96 4.58
C TYR A 492 -11.91 -19.29 3.82
N ALA A 493 -11.11 -20.28 4.21
CA ALA A 493 -11.29 -21.67 3.84
C ALA A 493 -10.69 -22.58 4.93
N ASP A 494 -11.29 -23.74 5.22
CA ASP A 494 -10.80 -24.67 6.23
C ASP A 494 -10.71 -26.14 5.77
N ILE A 495 -10.13 -26.97 6.63
CA ILE A 495 -9.98 -28.41 6.39
C ILE A 495 -11.32 -29.19 6.49
N HIS A 496 -12.35 -28.58 7.08
CA HIS A 496 -13.68 -29.18 7.21
C HIS A 496 -14.48 -29.06 5.91
N GLY A 497 -14.10 -28.14 5.05
CA GLY A 497 -14.73 -27.91 3.75
C GLY A 497 -15.41 -26.56 3.62
N ASP A 498 -15.45 -25.79 4.69
CA ASP A 498 -16.10 -24.48 4.72
C ASP A 498 -15.27 -23.43 3.96
N ILE A 499 -15.99 -22.57 3.23
CA ILE A 499 -15.47 -21.37 2.58
C ILE A 499 -16.34 -20.16 2.93
N GLY A 500 -15.77 -18.97 2.99
CA GLY A 500 -16.56 -17.80 3.31
C GLY A 500 -15.87 -16.46 3.12
N LEU A 501 -16.67 -15.41 3.27
CA LEU A 501 -16.27 -14.02 3.37
C LEU A 501 -16.88 -13.39 4.62
N GLN A 502 -16.11 -12.67 5.39
CA GLN A 502 -16.59 -11.91 6.54
C GLN A 502 -15.98 -10.52 6.56
N THR A 503 -16.82 -9.50 6.70
CA THR A 503 -16.36 -8.13 6.96
C THR A 503 -15.94 -7.96 8.43
N MET A 504 -14.84 -7.27 8.68
CA MET A 504 -14.39 -6.86 10.01
C MET A 504 -14.19 -5.34 10.08
N GLY A 505 -14.07 -4.81 11.30
CA GLY A 505 -13.77 -3.40 11.58
C GLY A 505 -15.01 -2.53 11.77
N TYR A 506 -14.82 -1.37 12.40
CA TYR A 506 -15.89 -0.42 12.66
C TYR A 506 -16.23 0.39 11.41
N ILE A 507 -17.51 0.37 11.03
CA ILE A 507 -18.06 1.16 9.93
C ILE A 507 -19.16 2.05 10.52
N PRO A 508 -19.07 3.38 10.37
CA PRO A 508 -20.05 4.31 10.92
C PRO A 508 -21.44 4.10 10.34
N LYS A 509 -22.47 4.14 11.22
CA LYS A 509 -23.86 4.20 10.84
C LYS A 509 -24.27 5.67 10.71
N ARG A 510 -24.84 6.05 9.58
CA ARG A 510 -25.23 7.44 9.26
C ARG A 510 -26.74 7.52 8.99
N HIS A 511 -27.32 8.72 9.18
CA HIS A 511 -28.73 8.97 8.84
C HIS A 511 -29.04 8.83 7.36
N GLN A 512 -28.09 9.28 6.54
CA GLN A 512 -28.14 9.18 5.08
C GLN A 512 -26.81 8.61 4.59
N GLN A 513 -26.78 8.11 3.38
CA GLN A 513 -25.56 7.57 2.75
C GLN A 513 -24.64 8.72 2.29
N ILE A 514 -24.05 9.47 3.24
CA ILE A 514 -23.40 10.75 2.98
C ILE A 514 -21.90 10.56 3.06
N GLY A 515 -21.19 9.71 2.82
CA GLY A 515 -19.73 9.67 2.96
C GLY A 515 -18.93 10.14 1.74
N SER A 516 -19.51 11.01 0.91
CA SER A 516 -18.85 11.43 -0.34
C SER A 516 -18.28 12.82 -0.34
N LEU A 517 -18.67 13.66 0.62
CA LEU A 517 -18.36 15.09 0.64
C LEU A 517 -17.97 15.54 2.03
N VAL A 518 -17.25 16.66 2.11
CA VAL A 518 -16.99 17.33 3.39
C VAL A 518 -18.32 17.82 3.98
N LEU A 519 -18.63 17.41 5.20
CA LEU A 519 -19.91 17.60 5.88
C LEU A 519 -19.87 18.82 6.84
N SER A 520 -21.03 19.35 7.23
CA SER A 520 -21.11 20.42 8.25
C SER A 520 -21.22 19.83 9.65
N LEU A 521 -20.49 20.41 10.61
CA LEU A 521 -20.61 20.09 12.04
C LEU A 521 -21.94 20.57 12.65
N THR A 522 -22.57 21.58 12.04
CA THR A 522 -23.81 22.19 12.56
C THR A 522 -25.07 21.44 12.15
N GLU A 523 -24.98 20.48 11.23
CA GLU A 523 -26.12 19.72 10.73
C GLU A 523 -26.29 18.42 11.51
N PRO A 524 -27.40 18.23 12.28
CA PRO A 524 -27.60 17.03 13.08
C PRO A 524 -27.60 15.74 12.27
N GLN A 525 -28.13 15.77 11.03
CA GLN A 525 -28.19 14.60 10.15
C GLN A 525 -26.80 14.17 9.63
N HIS A 526 -25.75 14.95 9.80
CA HIS A 526 -24.37 14.61 9.44
C HIS A 526 -23.67 13.84 10.55
N GLN A 527 -24.24 13.75 11.74
CA GLN A 527 -23.60 13.07 12.86
C GLN A 527 -23.68 11.53 12.71
N TRP A 528 -22.68 10.85 13.23
CA TRP A 528 -22.69 9.39 13.31
C TRP A 528 -23.68 8.89 14.36
N LEU A 529 -24.41 7.82 14.02
CA LEU A 529 -25.35 7.15 14.91
C LEU A 529 -24.73 5.97 15.68
N GLY A 530 -23.41 5.86 15.68
CA GLY A 530 -22.66 4.72 16.19
C GLY A 530 -22.05 3.90 15.05
N TYR A 531 -21.92 2.59 15.25
CA TYR A 531 -21.30 1.67 14.30
C TYR A 531 -22.26 0.57 13.88
N VAL A 532 -22.08 0.04 12.66
CA VAL A 532 -22.81 -1.14 12.20
C VAL A 532 -22.41 -2.33 13.08
N PRO A 533 -23.36 -3.05 13.70
CA PRO A 533 -23.06 -4.24 14.47
C PRO A 533 -22.34 -5.30 13.64
N PHE A 534 -21.41 -6.04 14.25
CA PHE A 534 -20.60 -7.03 13.54
C PHE A 534 -21.44 -8.07 12.77
N ASP A 535 -22.57 -8.52 13.36
CA ASP A 535 -23.44 -9.53 12.74
C ASP A 535 -24.30 -8.98 11.60
N GLU A 536 -24.40 -7.65 11.47
CA GLU A 536 -25.06 -6.97 10.33
C GLU A 536 -24.05 -6.68 9.19
N LEU A 537 -22.74 -6.79 9.45
CA LEU A 537 -21.74 -6.60 8.41
C LEU A 537 -21.85 -7.65 7.31
N PRO A 538 -21.49 -7.33 6.07
CA PRO A 538 -21.51 -8.28 4.96
C PRO A 538 -20.76 -9.56 5.26
N CYS A 539 -21.44 -10.69 5.04
CA CYS A 539 -20.93 -12.02 5.33
C CYS A 539 -21.52 -13.01 4.30
N GLU A 540 -20.70 -13.94 3.85
CA GLU A 540 -21.11 -15.05 2.98
C GLU A 540 -20.44 -16.33 3.48
N HIS A 541 -21.22 -17.41 3.64
CA HIS A 541 -20.72 -18.70 4.13
C HIS A 541 -21.29 -19.83 3.28
N ASN A 542 -20.43 -20.66 2.72
CA ASN A 542 -20.77 -21.83 1.89
C ASN A 542 -21.82 -21.54 0.79
N PRO A 543 -21.60 -20.57 -0.10
CA PRO A 543 -22.56 -20.28 -1.15
C PRO A 543 -22.74 -21.46 -2.13
N GLU A 544 -23.96 -21.66 -2.63
CA GLU A 544 -24.35 -22.76 -3.53
C GLU A 544 -23.49 -22.82 -4.80
N ARG A 545 -22.97 -21.66 -5.28
CA ARG A 545 -22.06 -21.61 -6.45
C ARG A 545 -20.70 -22.27 -6.21
N GLY A 546 -20.39 -22.69 -4.98
CA GLY A 546 -19.16 -23.41 -4.63
C GLY A 546 -17.87 -22.57 -4.61
N TYR A 547 -17.97 -21.26 -4.69
CA TYR A 547 -16.81 -20.36 -4.52
C TYR A 547 -17.22 -19.01 -3.90
N THR A 548 -16.27 -18.35 -3.23
CA THR A 548 -16.38 -16.97 -2.81
C THR A 548 -15.29 -16.13 -3.48
N LEU A 549 -15.61 -14.87 -3.79
CA LEU A 549 -14.70 -13.96 -4.50
C LEU A 549 -14.93 -12.53 -4.05
N TYR A 550 -13.84 -11.84 -3.69
CA TYR A 550 -13.87 -10.41 -3.47
C TYR A 550 -12.62 -9.71 -4.04
N ALA A 551 -12.84 -8.67 -4.84
CA ALA A 551 -11.80 -7.90 -5.54
C ALA A 551 -12.07 -6.39 -5.47
N ASN A 552 -12.53 -5.89 -4.32
CA ASN A 552 -12.93 -4.51 -4.00
C ASN A 552 -14.17 -3.98 -4.75
N GLN A 553 -14.90 -4.84 -5.47
CA GLN A 553 -16.11 -4.46 -6.21
C GLN A 553 -17.36 -4.42 -5.30
N TYR A 554 -18.41 -3.75 -5.79
CA TYR A 554 -19.77 -3.99 -5.27
C TYR A 554 -20.22 -5.42 -5.61
N SER A 555 -20.87 -6.08 -4.68
CA SER A 555 -21.46 -7.42 -4.85
C SER A 555 -22.90 -7.41 -4.32
N GLU A 556 -23.86 -7.66 -5.20
CA GLU A 556 -25.28 -7.71 -4.81
C GLU A 556 -25.52 -8.73 -3.71
N SER A 557 -24.94 -9.93 -3.82
CA SER A 557 -25.13 -11.00 -2.82
C SER A 557 -24.64 -10.61 -1.41
N LEU A 558 -23.65 -9.71 -1.32
CA LEU A 558 -23.07 -9.30 -0.05
C LEU A 558 -23.70 -8.03 0.54
N PHE A 559 -24.15 -7.09 -0.32
CA PHE A 559 -24.51 -5.74 0.12
C PHE A 559 -25.99 -5.39 -0.02
N THR A 560 -26.77 -6.13 -0.82
CA THR A 560 -28.22 -5.86 -0.97
C THR A 560 -28.93 -6.00 0.38
N GLY A 561 -29.72 -4.98 0.74
CA GLY A 561 -30.46 -4.92 2.00
C GLY A 561 -29.58 -4.68 3.25
N LYS A 562 -28.29 -4.42 3.08
CA LYS A 562 -27.39 -4.02 4.15
C LYS A 562 -27.27 -2.51 4.24
N VAL A 563 -26.76 -2.01 5.38
CA VAL A 563 -26.39 -0.60 5.52
C VAL A 563 -25.36 -0.24 4.46
N ALA A 564 -25.54 0.90 3.80
CA ALA A 564 -24.57 1.38 2.83
C ALA A 564 -23.21 1.60 3.47
N LEU A 565 -22.21 0.90 2.98
CA LEU A 565 -20.86 0.91 3.52
C LEU A 565 -19.91 1.82 2.76
N SER A 566 -20.18 2.05 1.47
CA SER A 566 -19.31 2.79 0.56
C SER A 566 -20.04 3.24 -0.69
N ASN A 567 -19.47 4.26 -1.35
CA ASN A 567 -19.86 4.69 -2.69
C ASN A 567 -18.67 4.67 -3.67
N ARG A 568 -17.53 4.12 -3.30
CA ARG A 568 -16.27 4.12 -4.06
C ARG A 568 -15.74 2.73 -4.41
N TRP A 569 -16.65 1.84 -4.74
CA TRP A 569 -16.31 0.49 -5.18
C TRP A 569 -15.40 0.51 -6.41
N HIS A 570 -14.48 -0.45 -6.49
CA HIS A 570 -13.76 -0.70 -7.72
C HIS A 570 -14.69 -1.24 -8.81
N PRO A 571 -14.36 -1.00 -10.09
CA PRO A 571 -15.13 -1.56 -11.19
C PRO A 571 -15.08 -3.10 -11.16
N PRO A 572 -16.08 -3.76 -11.75
CA PRO A 572 -16.21 -5.22 -11.69
C PRO A 572 -15.25 -5.98 -12.61
N SER A 573 -14.33 -5.30 -13.29
CA SER A 573 -13.44 -5.91 -14.29
C SER A 573 -12.69 -7.13 -13.77
N ARG A 574 -12.04 -7.00 -12.60
CA ARG A 574 -11.28 -8.09 -12.00
C ARG A 574 -12.18 -9.22 -11.54
N SER A 575 -13.27 -8.92 -10.83
CA SER A 575 -14.18 -9.94 -10.32
C SER A 575 -14.86 -10.71 -11.45
N ARG A 576 -15.35 -10.04 -12.50
CA ARG A 576 -15.95 -10.72 -13.67
C ARG A 576 -14.95 -11.59 -14.42
N ARG A 577 -13.70 -11.11 -14.54
CA ARG A 577 -12.65 -11.93 -15.18
C ARG A 577 -12.30 -13.15 -14.35
N ILE A 578 -12.14 -13.01 -13.03
CA ILE A 578 -11.90 -14.14 -12.12
C ILE A 578 -13.06 -15.12 -12.18
N GLU A 579 -14.28 -14.64 -12.11
CA GLU A 579 -15.49 -15.46 -12.17
C GLU A 579 -15.56 -16.27 -13.47
N ALA A 580 -15.33 -15.63 -14.61
CA ALA A 580 -15.28 -16.32 -15.91
C ALA A 580 -14.20 -17.41 -15.94
N LEU A 581 -13.01 -17.16 -15.36
CA LEU A 581 -11.92 -18.16 -15.30
C LEU A 581 -12.27 -19.33 -14.36
N ILE A 582 -12.96 -19.06 -13.24
CA ILE A 582 -13.45 -20.13 -12.35
C ILE A 582 -14.48 -21.00 -13.08
N GLN A 583 -15.45 -20.40 -13.75
CA GLN A 583 -16.53 -21.13 -14.44
C GLN A 583 -16.06 -21.94 -15.66
N HIS A 584 -14.91 -21.58 -16.26
CA HIS A 584 -14.34 -22.31 -17.39
C HIS A 584 -13.43 -23.50 -16.99
N THR A 585 -13.32 -23.76 -15.69
CA THR A 585 -12.43 -24.81 -15.16
C THR A 585 -13.27 -25.83 -14.39
N ASP A 586 -13.31 -27.06 -14.85
CA ASP A 586 -14.13 -28.14 -14.24
C ASP A 586 -13.63 -28.53 -12.85
N GLN A 587 -12.31 -28.63 -12.68
CA GLN A 587 -11.67 -29.00 -11.41
C GLN A 587 -10.45 -28.11 -11.13
N HIS A 588 -10.51 -27.36 -10.02
CA HIS A 588 -9.46 -26.45 -9.63
C HIS A 588 -8.31 -27.15 -8.91
N THR A 589 -7.10 -26.65 -9.18
CA THR A 589 -5.84 -27.02 -8.53
C THR A 589 -5.07 -25.77 -8.11
N THR A 590 -3.93 -25.95 -7.46
CA THR A 590 -2.99 -24.84 -7.16
C THR A 590 -2.52 -24.15 -8.44
N GLU A 591 -2.34 -24.90 -9.53
CA GLU A 591 -1.89 -24.41 -10.85
C GLU A 591 -2.97 -23.56 -11.52
N THR A 592 -4.24 -23.97 -11.48
CA THR A 592 -5.34 -23.17 -12.06
C THR A 592 -5.54 -21.87 -11.31
N LEU A 593 -5.45 -21.89 -9.98
CA LEU A 593 -5.48 -20.65 -9.17
C LEU A 593 -4.26 -19.76 -9.40
N THR A 594 -3.10 -20.36 -9.67
CA THR A 594 -1.90 -19.63 -10.10
C THR A 594 -2.16 -18.89 -11.41
N ALA A 595 -2.73 -19.58 -12.40
CA ALA A 595 -3.07 -18.98 -13.70
C ALA A 595 -4.09 -17.83 -13.53
N ILE A 596 -5.11 -17.99 -12.67
CA ILE A 596 -6.07 -16.92 -12.35
C ILE A 596 -5.37 -15.70 -11.74
N GLN A 597 -4.49 -15.88 -10.73
CA GLN A 597 -3.75 -14.77 -10.12
C GLN A 597 -2.77 -14.07 -11.09
N ASP A 598 -2.34 -14.75 -12.13
CA ASP A 598 -1.37 -14.25 -13.11
C ASP A 598 -2.05 -13.75 -14.41
N ASP A 599 -3.40 -13.82 -14.51
CA ASP A 599 -4.14 -13.37 -15.68
C ASP A 599 -3.97 -11.84 -15.90
N LYS A 600 -3.65 -11.49 -17.14
CA LYS A 600 -3.36 -10.11 -17.56
C LYS A 600 -4.34 -9.62 -18.64
N THR A 601 -5.49 -10.25 -18.76
CA THR A 601 -6.54 -9.83 -19.67
C THR A 601 -7.32 -8.67 -19.08
N ASP A 602 -7.39 -7.57 -19.80
CA ASP A 602 -8.13 -6.35 -19.43
C ASP A 602 -9.58 -6.45 -19.89
N TYR A 603 -10.47 -6.77 -18.96
CA TYR A 603 -11.90 -6.86 -19.22
C TYR A 603 -12.51 -5.52 -19.67
N PHE A 604 -12.07 -4.39 -19.09
CA PHE A 604 -12.49 -3.06 -19.55
C PHE A 604 -12.08 -2.82 -20.99
N ALA A 605 -10.85 -3.17 -21.35
CA ALA A 605 -10.33 -3.00 -22.71
C ALA A 605 -11.15 -3.78 -23.73
N GLN A 606 -11.62 -4.98 -23.39
CA GLN A 606 -12.53 -5.75 -24.25
C GLN A 606 -13.86 -5.00 -24.49
N GLN A 607 -14.47 -4.44 -23.44
CA GLN A 607 -15.72 -3.67 -23.53
C GLN A 607 -15.50 -2.35 -24.30
N ALA A 608 -14.44 -1.61 -23.99
CA ALA A 608 -14.12 -0.36 -24.68
C ALA A 608 -13.80 -0.62 -26.17
N LYS A 609 -13.06 -1.68 -26.48
CA LYS A 609 -12.79 -2.11 -27.87
C LYS A 609 -14.09 -2.42 -28.60
N HIS A 610 -15.02 -3.15 -28.00
CA HIS A 610 -16.30 -3.49 -28.62
C HIS A 610 -17.07 -2.24 -29.06
N PHE A 611 -17.05 -1.18 -28.26
CA PHE A 611 -17.68 0.10 -28.57
C PHE A 611 -16.89 0.93 -29.58
N LEU A 612 -15.56 1.00 -29.47
CA LEU A 612 -14.72 1.92 -30.25
C LEU A 612 -14.31 1.39 -31.62
N LEU A 613 -14.13 0.07 -31.77
CA LEU A 613 -13.64 -0.55 -33.02
C LEU A 613 -14.51 -0.29 -34.24
N PRO A 614 -15.86 -0.22 -34.17
CA PRO A 614 -16.71 0.11 -35.31
C PRO A 614 -16.41 1.46 -35.98
N PHE A 615 -15.77 2.39 -35.28
CA PHE A 615 -15.36 3.68 -35.79
C PHE A 615 -14.02 3.64 -36.57
N VAL A 616 -13.25 2.56 -36.40
CA VAL A 616 -11.94 2.33 -37.04
C VAL A 616 -11.79 0.85 -37.46
N PRO A 617 -12.71 0.35 -38.30
CA PRO A 617 -12.79 -1.10 -38.59
C PRO A 617 -11.56 -1.64 -39.35
N GLU A 618 -10.74 -0.78 -39.91
CA GLU A 618 -9.52 -1.11 -40.65
C GLU A 618 -8.34 -1.47 -39.74
N ASP A 619 -8.40 -1.18 -38.41
CA ASP A 619 -7.33 -1.52 -37.49
C ASP A 619 -7.31 -3.03 -37.19
N LYS A 620 -6.44 -3.74 -37.92
CA LYS A 620 -6.27 -5.19 -37.79
C LYS A 620 -5.65 -5.58 -36.43
N MET A 621 -4.81 -4.72 -35.85
CA MET A 621 -4.16 -5.01 -34.56
C MET A 621 -5.19 -5.03 -33.43
N LEU A 622 -6.03 -3.99 -33.35
CA LEU A 622 -7.09 -3.95 -32.33
C LEU A 622 -8.18 -4.99 -32.59
N SER A 623 -8.56 -5.24 -33.84
CA SER A 623 -9.61 -6.23 -34.15
C SER A 623 -9.22 -7.64 -33.70
N GLN A 624 -7.95 -8.04 -33.87
CA GLN A 624 -7.43 -9.36 -33.52
C GLN A 624 -7.02 -9.46 -32.04
N TRP A 625 -6.89 -8.34 -31.32
CA TRP A 625 -6.45 -8.32 -29.94
C TRP A 625 -7.54 -8.82 -28.98
N ASP A 626 -7.20 -9.76 -28.12
CA ASP A 626 -8.08 -10.40 -27.13
C ASP A 626 -8.23 -9.64 -25.80
N GLY A 627 -7.54 -8.50 -25.63
CA GLY A 627 -7.47 -7.73 -24.40
C GLY A 627 -6.28 -8.09 -23.49
N ASN A 628 -5.43 -9.05 -23.89
CA ASN A 628 -4.23 -9.38 -23.11
C ASN A 628 -3.20 -8.24 -23.18
N THR A 629 -2.85 -7.68 -22.00
CA THR A 629 -1.95 -6.54 -21.87
C THR A 629 -0.48 -6.87 -22.12
N GLU A 630 -0.10 -8.13 -22.29
CA GLU A 630 1.22 -8.55 -22.80
C GLU A 630 1.44 -8.11 -24.23
N ASN A 631 0.37 -7.97 -25.04
CA ASN A 631 0.41 -7.22 -26.27
C ASN A 631 0.47 -5.71 -25.98
N ILE A 632 1.69 -5.26 -25.69
CA ILE A 632 1.97 -3.88 -25.25
C ILE A 632 1.57 -2.85 -26.31
N GLN A 633 1.61 -3.20 -27.60
CA GLN A 633 1.26 -2.26 -28.66
C GLN A 633 -0.25 -1.99 -28.71
N ALA A 634 -1.05 -3.03 -28.72
CA ALA A 634 -2.51 -2.92 -28.71
C ALA A 634 -3.04 -2.29 -27.42
N SER A 635 -2.57 -2.78 -26.25
CA SER A 635 -2.94 -2.22 -24.95
C SER A 635 -2.62 -0.73 -24.85
N ARG A 636 -1.42 -0.33 -25.26
CA ARG A 636 -0.98 1.08 -25.25
C ARG A 636 -1.80 1.94 -26.18
N LEU A 637 -2.08 1.45 -27.40
CA LEU A 637 -2.88 2.20 -28.38
C LEU A 637 -4.27 2.52 -27.79
N LEU A 638 -4.94 1.50 -27.22
CA LEU A 638 -6.24 1.70 -26.59
C LEU A 638 -6.16 2.65 -25.37
N ASP A 639 -5.17 2.51 -24.52
CA ASP A 639 -5.00 3.37 -23.34
C ASP A 639 -4.79 4.84 -23.73
N VAL A 640 -3.94 5.11 -24.73
CA VAL A 640 -3.67 6.48 -25.21
C VAL A 640 -4.90 7.04 -25.92
N TRP A 641 -5.58 6.23 -26.71
CA TRP A 641 -6.83 6.62 -27.38
C TRP A 641 -7.88 7.03 -26.36
N PHE A 642 -8.11 6.18 -25.36
CA PHE A 642 -9.08 6.43 -24.31
C PHE A 642 -8.71 7.66 -23.45
N GLN A 643 -7.42 7.90 -23.21
CA GLN A 643 -6.94 9.10 -22.53
C GLN A 643 -7.26 10.38 -23.35
N HIS A 644 -7.04 10.37 -24.66
CA HIS A 644 -7.39 11.51 -25.50
C HIS A 644 -8.91 11.77 -25.51
N LEU A 645 -9.73 10.72 -25.57
CA LEU A 645 -11.18 10.82 -25.44
C LEU A 645 -11.57 11.45 -24.09
N THR A 646 -10.98 10.97 -22.99
CA THR A 646 -11.20 11.53 -21.65
C THR A 646 -10.83 13.01 -21.58
N ASP A 647 -9.67 13.40 -22.13
CA ASP A 647 -9.20 14.78 -22.11
C ASP A 647 -10.08 15.71 -22.96
N LYS A 648 -10.55 15.26 -24.13
CA LYS A 648 -11.46 16.01 -24.97
C LYS A 648 -12.84 16.15 -24.33
N LEU A 649 -13.40 15.05 -23.81
CA LEU A 649 -14.70 15.03 -23.15
C LEU A 649 -14.73 15.97 -21.93
N LEU A 650 -13.80 15.79 -21.00
CA LEU A 650 -13.79 16.53 -19.75
C LEU A 650 -13.16 17.92 -19.86
N GLY A 651 -12.44 18.20 -20.97
CA GLY A 651 -11.67 19.44 -21.16
C GLY A 651 -12.48 20.71 -21.16
N LYS A 652 -13.75 20.63 -21.59
CA LYS A 652 -14.68 21.74 -21.62
C LYS A 652 -15.19 22.13 -20.21
N VAL A 653 -15.28 21.16 -19.31
CA VAL A 653 -15.90 21.31 -17.98
C VAL A 653 -14.86 21.36 -16.85
N LEU A 654 -13.86 20.49 -16.91
CA LEU A 654 -12.84 20.36 -15.86
C LEU A 654 -11.48 20.92 -16.29
N LYS A 655 -10.89 21.81 -15.47
CA LYS A 655 -9.49 22.23 -15.65
C LYS A 655 -8.53 21.04 -15.50
N ARG A 656 -7.36 21.09 -16.15
CA ARG A 656 -6.35 20.02 -16.15
C ARG A 656 -6.08 19.40 -14.77
N GLY A 657 -5.88 20.22 -13.73
CA GLY A 657 -5.60 19.71 -12.38
C GLY A 657 -6.77 18.92 -11.77
N SER A 658 -8.03 19.25 -12.10
CA SER A 658 -9.20 18.48 -11.65
C SER A 658 -9.37 17.19 -12.44
N ARG A 659 -9.09 17.21 -13.77
CA ARG A 659 -9.06 15.99 -14.59
C ARG A 659 -8.02 15.00 -14.09
N THR A 660 -6.79 15.45 -13.83
CA THR A 660 -5.73 14.62 -13.28
C THR A 660 -6.14 14.00 -11.94
N LEU A 661 -6.74 14.79 -11.03
CA LEU A 661 -7.25 14.25 -9.78
C LEU A 661 -8.32 13.18 -10.02
N TYR A 662 -9.25 13.41 -10.96
CA TYR A 662 -10.30 12.45 -11.27
C TYR A 662 -9.73 11.12 -11.78
N THR A 663 -8.82 11.16 -12.74
CA THR A 663 -8.21 9.94 -13.30
C THR A 663 -7.33 9.21 -12.30
N ASP A 664 -6.76 9.93 -11.32
CA ASP A 664 -5.89 9.35 -10.30
C ASP A 664 -6.64 8.74 -9.13
N PHE A 665 -7.72 9.41 -8.70
CA PHE A 665 -8.41 9.08 -7.46
C PHE A 665 -9.69 8.27 -7.68
N TRP A 666 -10.38 8.41 -8.83
CA TRP A 666 -11.63 7.70 -9.03
C TRP A 666 -11.41 6.29 -9.60
N PRO A 667 -11.72 5.20 -8.84
CA PRO A 667 -11.47 3.84 -9.31
C PRO A 667 -12.20 3.50 -10.61
N SER A 668 -13.42 3.98 -10.76
CA SER A 668 -14.30 3.69 -11.91
C SER A 668 -14.21 4.71 -13.04
N CYS A 669 -13.19 5.60 -13.04
CA CYS A 669 -13.11 6.70 -14.01
C CYS A 669 -13.23 6.25 -15.47
N ARG A 670 -12.58 5.17 -15.88
CA ARG A 670 -12.63 4.64 -17.25
C ARG A 670 -14.05 4.18 -17.62
N TRP A 671 -14.72 3.49 -16.71
CA TRP A 671 -16.09 3.01 -16.90
C TRP A 671 -17.09 4.15 -16.97
N SER A 672 -16.97 5.16 -16.10
CA SER A 672 -17.83 6.35 -16.16
C SER A 672 -17.67 7.08 -17.50
N ILE A 673 -16.44 7.24 -18.00
CA ILE A 673 -16.18 7.86 -19.31
C ILE A 673 -16.76 7.02 -20.45
N LEU A 674 -16.59 5.69 -20.42
CA LEU A 674 -17.18 4.81 -21.44
C LEU A 674 -18.69 4.92 -21.46
N ASN A 675 -19.35 4.92 -20.29
CA ASN A 675 -20.80 5.08 -20.17
C ASN A 675 -21.27 6.45 -20.69
N ILE A 676 -20.52 7.53 -20.41
CA ILE A 676 -20.84 8.87 -20.93
C ILE A 676 -20.74 8.89 -22.47
N LEU A 677 -19.69 8.31 -23.04
CA LEU A 677 -19.52 8.23 -24.49
C LEU A 677 -20.65 7.43 -25.18
N GLN A 678 -21.15 6.39 -24.51
CA GLN A 678 -22.21 5.51 -25.05
C GLN A 678 -23.61 6.12 -24.93
N HIS A 679 -23.90 6.88 -23.86
CA HIS A 679 -25.30 7.17 -23.49
C HIS A 679 -25.58 8.63 -23.09
N HIS A 680 -24.54 9.45 -22.83
CA HIS A 680 -24.71 10.76 -22.19
C HIS A 680 -23.85 11.87 -22.79
N ILE A 681 -23.39 11.73 -24.04
CA ILE A 681 -22.41 12.64 -24.66
C ILE A 681 -22.89 14.09 -24.68
N GLU A 682 -24.21 14.31 -24.92
CA GLU A 682 -24.84 15.63 -25.02
C GLU A 682 -24.80 16.40 -23.68
N ASP A 683 -24.90 15.70 -22.56
CA ASP A 683 -24.81 16.32 -21.23
C ASP A 683 -23.42 16.95 -20.96
N TRP A 684 -22.43 16.61 -21.77
CA TRP A 684 -21.04 17.06 -21.66
C TRP A 684 -20.65 18.09 -22.71
N GLN A 685 -21.63 18.81 -23.27
CA GLN A 685 -21.45 19.88 -24.25
C GLN A 685 -20.83 19.36 -25.59
N HIS A 686 -21.15 18.16 -25.97
CA HIS A 686 -20.81 17.55 -27.24
C HIS A 686 -22.07 17.17 -27.99
N GLU A 687 -22.09 17.37 -29.30
CA GLU A 687 -23.17 16.92 -30.17
C GLU A 687 -23.03 15.42 -30.42
N ALA A 688 -24.15 14.69 -30.35
CA ALA A 688 -24.13 13.24 -30.58
C ALA A 688 -23.64 12.89 -32.00
N ASP A 689 -24.03 13.69 -33.00
CA ASP A 689 -23.62 13.50 -34.39
C ASP A 689 -22.12 13.73 -34.64
N ALA A 690 -21.44 14.51 -33.76
CA ALA A 690 -20.00 14.74 -33.82
C ALA A 690 -19.18 13.64 -33.13
N LEU A 691 -19.81 12.71 -32.43
CA LEU A 691 -19.12 11.66 -31.69
C LEU A 691 -18.23 10.76 -32.57
N PRO A 692 -18.67 10.29 -33.78
CA PRO A 692 -17.82 9.48 -34.64
C PRO A 692 -16.53 10.19 -35.04
N ASP A 693 -16.58 11.48 -35.35
CA ASP A 693 -15.41 12.27 -35.74
C ASP A 693 -14.48 12.52 -34.54
N LEU A 694 -15.02 12.80 -33.36
CA LEU A 694 -14.27 12.91 -32.14
C LEU A 694 -13.49 11.63 -31.85
N ILE A 695 -14.12 10.46 -31.97
CA ILE A 695 -13.52 9.15 -31.76
C ILE A 695 -12.38 8.90 -32.75
N ARG A 696 -12.59 9.18 -34.04
CA ARG A 696 -11.58 9.02 -35.11
C ARG A 696 -10.39 10.00 -34.92
N GLU A 697 -10.65 11.27 -34.59
CA GLU A 697 -9.59 12.27 -34.33
C GLU A 697 -8.69 11.81 -33.17
N CYS A 698 -9.32 11.38 -32.09
CA CYS A 698 -8.59 10.87 -30.91
C CYS A 698 -7.78 9.60 -31.24
N TYR A 699 -8.33 8.70 -32.08
CA TYR A 699 -7.62 7.51 -32.56
C TYR A 699 -6.39 7.89 -33.40
N ALA A 700 -6.52 8.75 -34.37
CA ALA A 700 -5.40 9.17 -35.23
C ALA A 700 -4.27 9.80 -34.40
N THR A 701 -4.62 10.60 -33.39
CA THR A 701 -3.67 11.18 -32.44
C THR A 701 -2.99 10.11 -31.61
N ALA A 702 -3.75 9.14 -31.09
CA ALA A 702 -3.26 8.06 -30.28
C ALA A 702 -2.34 7.11 -31.05
N LEU A 703 -2.64 6.82 -32.31
CA LEU A 703 -1.81 5.97 -33.16
C LEU A 703 -0.39 6.53 -33.29
N VAL A 704 -0.27 7.83 -33.59
CA VAL A 704 1.04 8.52 -33.66
C VAL A 704 1.75 8.60 -32.31
N ALA A 705 1.00 8.89 -31.23
CA ALA A 705 1.56 9.04 -29.90
C ALA A 705 2.08 7.70 -29.34
N SER A 706 1.30 6.62 -29.47
CA SER A 706 1.64 5.31 -28.94
C SER A 706 2.92 4.72 -29.55
N GLN A 707 3.16 4.95 -30.85
CA GLN A 707 4.38 4.52 -31.54
C GLN A 707 5.65 5.22 -31.06
N LYS A 708 5.54 6.45 -30.54
CA LYS A 708 6.67 7.24 -30.02
C LYS A 708 6.98 6.98 -28.54
N MET A 709 6.15 6.23 -27.87
CA MET A 709 6.32 5.95 -26.44
C MET A 709 7.43 4.93 -26.18
N ALA A 710 8.28 5.21 -25.18
CA ALA A 710 9.27 4.25 -24.70
C ALA A 710 8.59 3.00 -24.13
N HIS A 711 9.31 1.87 -24.15
CA HIS A 711 8.81 0.64 -23.53
C HIS A 711 8.51 0.88 -22.04
N PRO A 712 7.33 0.45 -21.53
CA PRO A 712 6.97 0.66 -20.15
C PRO A 712 7.88 -0.14 -19.21
N GLN A 713 8.04 0.38 -18.00
CA GLN A 713 8.90 -0.20 -16.96
C GLN A 713 8.15 -0.31 -15.64
N VAL A 714 8.49 -1.30 -14.84
CA VAL A 714 8.13 -1.38 -13.41
C VAL A 714 9.25 -0.73 -12.61
N GLU A 715 8.91 0.14 -11.68
CA GLU A 715 9.87 0.81 -10.79
C GLU A 715 9.62 0.43 -9.33
N PHE A 716 10.66 -0.06 -8.68
CA PHE A 716 10.68 -0.28 -7.24
C PHE A 716 11.18 0.97 -6.54
N GLN A 717 10.29 1.63 -5.81
CA GLN A 717 10.58 2.88 -5.14
C GLN A 717 11.41 2.66 -3.87
N HIS A 718 12.22 3.64 -3.55
CA HIS A 718 12.90 3.74 -2.27
C HIS A 718 12.42 4.96 -1.50
N SER A 719 12.37 4.86 -0.19
CA SER A 719 11.88 5.93 0.70
C SER A 719 12.75 7.19 0.68
N ILE A 720 14.06 7.06 0.42
CA ILE A 720 14.95 8.20 0.27
C ILE A 720 14.76 8.80 -1.13
N LYS A 721 14.07 9.94 -1.20
CA LYS A 721 13.76 10.65 -2.47
C LYS A 721 14.81 11.66 -2.87
N LYS A 722 15.59 12.19 -1.94
CA LYS A 722 16.64 13.21 -2.18
C LYS A 722 17.91 12.85 -1.41
N PRO A 723 19.11 13.17 -1.96
CA PRO A 723 19.27 13.76 -3.29
C PRO A 723 18.90 12.81 -4.42
N ILE A 724 18.53 13.36 -5.58
CA ILE A 724 17.98 12.59 -6.72
C ILE A 724 18.93 11.49 -7.20
N TRP A 725 20.24 11.72 -7.15
CA TRP A 725 21.23 10.71 -7.57
C TRP A 725 21.20 9.47 -6.66
N LEU A 726 21.02 9.66 -5.35
CA LEU A 726 20.92 8.56 -4.39
C LEU A 726 19.62 7.78 -4.57
N ASN A 727 18.50 8.49 -4.76
CA ASN A 727 17.24 7.84 -5.10
C ASN A 727 17.38 6.98 -6.37
N LYS A 728 18.00 7.50 -7.43
CA LYS A 728 18.25 6.73 -8.66
C LYS A 728 19.12 5.50 -8.43
N LEU A 729 20.09 5.58 -7.51
CA LEU A 729 20.93 4.44 -7.13
C LEU A 729 20.13 3.37 -6.37
N LEU A 730 19.19 3.79 -5.52
CA LEU A 730 18.41 2.91 -4.66
C LEU A 730 17.10 2.39 -5.32
N THR A 731 16.72 2.98 -6.46
CA THR A 731 15.51 2.66 -7.21
C THR A 731 15.83 1.66 -8.32
N GLY A 732 15.15 0.51 -8.34
CA GLY A 732 15.25 -0.49 -9.39
C GLY A 732 14.20 -0.29 -10.49
N ARG A 733 14.61 -0.39 -11.78
CA ARG A 733 13.70 -0.39 -12.94
C ARG A 733 13.87 -1.65 -13.74
N PHE A 734 12.74 -2.23 -14.15
CA PHE A 734 12.68 -3.51 -14.84
C PHE A 734 11.69 -3.42 -15.99
N PRO A 735 11.85 -4.24 -17.05
CA PRO A 735 10.86 -4.31 -18.12
C PRO A 735 9.47 -4.65 -17.57
N TYR A 736 8.46 -3.99 -18.09
CA TYR A 736 7.06 -4.30 -17.81
C TYR A 736 6.61 -5.52 -18.61
N GLN A 737 5.86 -6.42 -17.99
CA GLN A 737 5.43 -7.68 -18.58
C GLN A 737 3.90 -7.85 -18.59
N GLY A 738 3.17 -6.77 -18.74
CA GLY A 738 1.72 -6.81 -18.77
C GLY A 738 1.05 -6.60 -17.41
N GLY A 739 -0.27 -6.51 -17.42
CA GLY A 739 -1.11 -6.15 -16.30
C GLY A 739 -1.39 -4.64 -16.23
N ASN A 740 -2.62 -4.28 -15.89
CA ASN A 740 -2.99 -2.91 -15.59
C ASN A 740 -4.02 -2.90 -14.45
N ARG A 741 -4.62 -1.75 -14.16
CA ARG A 741 -5.58 -1.58 -13.06
C ARG A 741 -6.81 -2.51 -13.17
N GLU A 742 -7.21 -2.86 -14.38
CA GLU A 742 -8.42 -3.63 -14.69
C GLU A 742 -8.16 -5.14 -14.83
N THR A 743 -6.90 -5.58 -14.78
CA THR A 743 -6.53 -6.99 -14.86
C THR A 743 -6.50 -7.66 -13.48
N VAL A 744 -6.59 -8.98 -13.42
CA VAL A 744 -6.43 -9.73 -12.16
C VAL A 744 -5.03 -9.50 -11.59
N HIS A 745 -3.99 -9.62 -12.41
CA HIS A 745 -2.63 -9.19 -12.09
C HIS A 745 -2.53 -7.66 -12.18
N ALA A 746 -3.21 -6.95 -11.27
CA ALA A 746 -3.35 -5.51 -11.35
C ALA A 746 -2.03 -4.78 -11.08
N THR A 747 -1.54 -4.03 -12.08
CA THR A 747 -0.41 -3.11 -11.92
C THR A 747 -0.85 -1.70 -12.23
N ARG A 748 -0.22 -0.69 -11.63
CA ARG A 748 -0.60 0.70 -11.82
C ARG A 748 0.60 1.63 -11.96
N GLN A 749 0.45 2.63 -12.82
CA GLN A 749 1.33 3.79 -12.90
C GLN A 749 0.85 4.89 -11.95
N ASN A 750 1.78 5.60 -11.30
CA ASN A 750 1.42 6.84 -10.61
C ASN A 750 1.08 7.90 -11.66
N ALA A 751 -0.14 8.43 -11.55
CA ALA A 751 -0.73 9.58 -12.22
C ALA A 751 -0.04 10.18 -13.47
N ASP A 752 -0.81 10.48 -14.51
CA ASP A 752 -0.46 11.04 -15.83
C ASP A 752 0.36 10.12 -16.75
N PHE A 753 -0.34 9.38 -17.59
CA PHE A 753 0.24 8.59 -18.69
C PHE A 753 1.18 9.39 -19.58
N LEU A 754 0.92 10.66 -19.72
CA LEU A 754 1.64 11.56 -20.62
C LEU A 754 2.21 12.75 -19.84
N THR A 755 3.39 12.59 -19.24
CA THR A 755 4.22 13.77 -19.08
C THR A 755 4.65 14.18 -20.50
N GLN A 756 3.94 15.13 -21.10
CA GLN A 756 4.50 15.92 -22.18
C GLN A 756 5.74 16.64 -21.64
N SER A 757 6.90 15.98 -21.68
CA SER A 757 8.12 16.75 -21.83
C SER A 757 7.96 17.47 -23.17
N GLN A 758 8.14 18.79 -23.22
CA GLN A 758 8.26 19.55 -24.45
C GLN A 758 9.32 18.84 -25.32
N ALA A 759 8.88 17.93 -26.16
CA ALA A 759 9.75 17.18 -27.03
C ALA A 759 9.95 18.02 -28.27
N GLY A 760 11.14 18.54 -28.39
CA GLY A 760 11.64 18.95 -29.72
C GLY A 760 11.49 17.76 -30.67
N LYS A 761 11.21 18.06 -31.94
CA LYS A 761 11.04 17.12 -33.07
C LYS A 761 12.04 15.96 -32.94
N ASN A 762 11.57 14.71 -32.77
CA ASN A 762 12.31 13.43 -32.72
C ASN A 762 12.71 12.84 -31.36
N LYS A 763 12.11 13.18 -30.22
CA LYS A 763 12.38 12.47 -28.96
C LYS A 763 11.24 11.52 -28.59
N SER A 764 11.60 10.30 -28.14
CA SER A 764 10.62 9.32 -27.62
C SER A 764 9.86 9.91 -26.41
N ILE A 765 8.55 9.67 -26.38
CA ILE A 765 7.70 10.06 -25.24
C ILE A 765 8.06 9.17 -24.05
N LYS A 766 8.53 9.77 -22.95
CA LYS A 766 8.82 9.03 -21.71
C LYS A 766 7.51 8.59 -21.04
N THR A 767 7.37 7.31 -20.78
CA THR A 767 6.29 6.76 -19.97
C THR A 767 6.67 6.79 -18.49
N LYS A 768 5.70 7.05 -17.62
CA LYS A 768 5.91 6.83 -16.18
C LYS A 768 5.98 5.33 -15.90
N PRO A 769 6.84 4.90 -14.96
CA PRO A 769 6.91 3.49 -14.61
C PRO A 769 5.69 3.04 -13.80
N TYR A 770 5.41 1.74 -13.84
CA TYR A 770 4.48 1.08 -12.94
C TYR A 770 5.11 0.94 -11.56
N THR A 771 4.44 1.46 -10.54
CA THR A 771 4.96 1.53 -9.16
C THR A 771 4.09 0.81 -8.15
N PHE A 772 3.05 0.12 -8.61
CA PHE A 772 2.02 -0.50 -7.79
C PHE A 772 1.57 -1.84 -8.39
N GLY A 773 1.23 -2.82 -7.54
CA GLY A 773 0.70 -4.11 -8.00
C GLY A 773 0.80 -5.24 -6.97
N PRO A 774 0.54 -6.51 -7.37
CA PRO A 774 0.58 -7.68 -6.51
C PRO A 774 2.03 -8.05 -6.16
N GLY A 775 2.58 -7.39 -5.15
CA GLY A 775 3.94 -7.65 -4.67
C GLY A 775 4.07 -8.93 -3.85
N PHE A 776 2.97 -9.50 -3.40
CA PHE A 776 2.85 -10.75 -2.65
C PHE A 776 1.63 -11.53 -3.12
N LYS A 777 1.78 -12.84 -3.34
CA LYS A 777 0.70 -13.77 -3.70
C LYS A 777 0.82 -15.02 -2.84
N LEU A 778 -0.31 -15.55 -2.37
CA LEU A 778 -0.38 -16.75 -1.55
C LEU A 778 -1.51 -17.64 -2.05
N ILE A 779 -1.25 -18.95 -2.16
CA ILE A 779 -2.27 -19.98 -2.37
C ILE A 779 -2.11 -21.02 -1.27
N SER A 780 -3.21 -21.35 -0.60
CA SER A 780 -3.29 -22.37 0.43
C SER A 780 -4.14 -23.54 -0.09
N ASN A 781 -3.58 -24.72 -0.09
CA ASN A 781 -4.28 -25.96 -0.41
C ASN A 781 -4.65 -26.68 0.90
N LEU A 782 -5.94 -26.78 1.21
CA LEU A 782 -6.42 -27.36 2.48
C LEU A 782 -6.38 -28.91 2.47
N ALA A 783 -6.18 -29.54 1.32
CA ALA A 783 -5.90 -30.98 1.24
C ALA A 783 -4.52 -31.34 1.80
N ASN A 784 -3.54 -30.46 1.62
CA ASN A 784 -2.17 -30.64 2.07
C ASN A 784 -1.98 -29.92 3.40
N ARG A 785 -1.86 -30.65 4.50
CA ARG A 785 -1.70 -30.05 5.83
C ARG A 785 -0.52 -29.08 5.86
N GLY A 786 -0.85 -27.81 6.11
CA GLY A 786 0.13 -26.74 6.26
C GLY A 786 0.83 -26.27 5.00
N GLU A 787 0.51 -26.74 3.79
CA GLU A 787 1.16 -26.31 2.56
C GLU A 787 0.64 -24.96 2.05
N CYS A 788 1.57 -24.05 1.76
CA CYS A 788 1.32 -22.80 1.05
C CYS A 788 2.28 -22.64 -0.11
N VAL A 789 1.75 -22.17 -1.23
CA VAL A 789 2.52 -21.71 -2.38
C VAL A 789 2.52 -20.19 -2.40
N TYR A 790 3.70 -19.58 -2.45
CA TYR A 790 3.83 -18.12 -2.37
C TYR A 790 4.75 -17.54 -3.44
N LEU A 791 4.53 -16.26 -3.72
CA LEU A 791 5.39 -15.45 -4.58
C LEU A 791 5.52 -14.05 -3.94
N ILE A 792 6.75 -13.55 -3.83
CA ILE A 792 7.02 -12.20 -3.34
C ILE A 792 8.07 -11.53 -4.22
N ASN A 793 7.86 -10.24 -4.49
CA ASN A 793 8.66 -9.49 -5.47
C ASN A 793 10.00 -8.96 -4.94
N THR A 794 10.24 -8.98 -3.63
CA THR A 794 11.52 -8.57 -3.04
C THR A 794 12.04 -9.59 -2.04
N PRO A 795 13.35 -9.63 -1.78
CA PRO A 795 13.90 -10.45 -0.69
C PRO A 795 13.45 -9.94 0.68
N ALA A 796 13.53 -10.78 1.70
CA ALA A 796 13.18 -10.43 3.08
C ALA A 796 14.01 -9.26 3.60
N LYS A 797 15.30 -9.22 3.30
CA LYS A 797 16.18 -8.11 3.63
C LYS A 797 16.21 -7.11 2.49
N GLY A 798 15.78 -5.88 2.76
CA GLY A 798 15.96 -4.75 1.85
C GLY A 798 17.47 -4.55 1.64
N SER A 799 17.94 -4.83 0.44
CA SER A 799 19.33 -4.55 0.10
C SER A 799 19.36 -3.60 -1.09
N PRO A 800 20.07 -2.50 -1.02
CA PRO A 800 20.28 -1.64 -2.19
C PRO A 800 21.17 -2.33 -3.24
N PHE A 801 21.78 -3.48 -2.91
CA PHE A 801 22.65 -4.23 -3.82
C PHE A 801 21.85 -5.23 -4.63
N PHE A 802 21.65 -4.92 -5.87
CA PHE A 802 20.67 -5.38 -6.83
C PHE A 802 20.62 -6.86 -7.19
N TRP A 803 21.61 -7.71 -6.90
CA TRP A 803 21.55 -9.06 -7.47
C TRP A 803 20.49 -9.96 -6.83
N GLN A 804 20.31 -9.91 -5.49
CA GLN A 804 19.24 -10.68 -4.84
C GLN A 804 17.87 -10.12 -5.21
N LEU A 805 17.73 -8.79 -5.24
CA LEU A 805 16.54 -8.12 -5.71
C LEU A 805 16.24 -8.52 -7.15
N ARG A 806 17.23 -8.47 -8.05
CA ARG A 806 17.08 -8.84 -9.46
C ARG A 806 16.67 -10.29 -9.63
N LYS A 807 17.30 -11.22 -8.90
CA LYS A 807 16.90 -12.63 -8.92
C LYS A 807 15.46 -12.82 -8.47
N THR A 808 15.08 -12.22 -7.33
CA THR A 808 13.72 -12.31 -6.80
C THR A 808 12.70 -11.71 -7.75
N LEU A 809 13.03 -10.58 -8.37
CA LEU A 809 12.18 -9.93 -9.38
C LEU A 809 12.03 -10.75 -10.65
N ASN A 810 13.11 -11.36 -11.15
CA ASN A 810 13.03 -12.27 -12.30
C ASN A 810 12.14 -13.46 -11.98
N ASP A 811 12.26 -14.03 -10.77
CA ASP A 811 11.41 -15.14 -10.33
C ASP A 811 9.94 -14.67 -10.22
N TRP A 812 9.69 -13.46 -9.69
CA TRP A 812 8.35 -12.87 -9.60
C TRP A 812 7.74 -12.59 -10.98
N GLN A 813 8.49 -12.00 -11.89
CA GLN A 813 8.04 -11.74 -13.26
C GLN A 813 7.75 -13.03 -14.03
N ALA A 814 8.55 -14.06 -13.79
CA ALA A 814 8.37 -15.39 -14.40
C ALA A 814 7.29 -16.25 -13.70
N GLY A 815 6.60 -15.72 -12.68
CA GLY A 815 5.60 -16.46 -11.92
C GLY A 815 6.16 -17.64 -11.12
N LYS A 816 7.47 -17.69 -10.85
CA LYS A 816 8.15 -18.80 -10.16
C LYS A 816 7.82 -18.78 -8.68
N ARG A 817 6.84 -19.56 -8.28
CA ARG A 817 6.37 -19.69 -6.92
C ARG A 817 7.25 -20.61 -6.09
N LYS A 818 7.21 -20.43 -4.78
CA LYS A 818 7.87 -21.28 -3.78
C LYS A 818 6.84 -21.92 -2.89
N THR A 819 7.17 -23.11 -2.38
CA THR A 819 6.32 -23.85 -1.44
C THR A 819 6.92 -23.78 -0.05
N THR A 820 6.10 -23.61 0.96
CA THR A 820 6.43 -23.79 2.38
C THR A 820 5.40 -24.66 3.06
N ARG A 821 5.79 -25.32 4.16
CA ARG A 821 4.91 -26.20 4.93
C ARG A 821 5.02 -25.89 6.42
N LEU A 822 3.89 -25.98 7.13
CA LEU A 822 3.87 -25.97 8.59
C LEU A 822 4.44 -27.29 9.14
N ALA A 823 5.00 -27.26 10.34
CA ALA A 823 5.48 -28.46 11.00
C ALA A 823 4.32 -29.41 11.37
N ASN A 824 4.48 -30.70 11.06
CA ASN A 824 3.54 -31.73 11.53
C ASN A 824 3.90 -32.11 12.98
N LYS A 825 3.04 -31.81 13.94
CA LYS A 825 3.20 -32.24 15.35
C LYS A 825 2.72 -33.70 15.60
N GLN A 826 2.50 -34.51 14.59
CA GLN A 826 1.86 -35.84 14.76
C GLN A 826 2.81 -37.04 14.85
N ASN A 827 4.11 -36.91 15.06
CA ASN A 827 5.00 -38.10 15.15
C ASN A 827 5.95 -38.09 16.34
N ASN A 828 5.48 -37.72 17.55
CA ASN A 828 6.28 -37.95 18.77
C ASN A 828 5.57 -38.85 19.80
N ASN A 829 4.56 -39.63 19.37
CA ASN A 829 3.96 -40.69 20.18
C ASN A 829 3.82 -41.97 19.34
N GLU A 830 4.93 -42.51 18.90
CA GLU A 830 5.15 -43.96 18.64
C GLU A 830 6.50 -44.36 19.20
#